data_265035e446cad12e960b458fd93ffbcc
#
_entry.id   265035e446cad12e960b458fd93ffbcc
#
_cell.length_a   1.000
_cell.length_b   1.000
_cell.length_c   1.000
_cell.angle_alpha   90.00
_cell.angle_beta   90.00
_cell.angle_gamma   90.00
#
_symmetry.space_group_name_H-M   'P 1'
#
loop_
_entity.id
_entity.type
_entity.pdbx_description
1 polymer ?
#
loop_
_entity_poly.entity_id
_entity_poly.type
_entity_poly.pdbx_seq_one_letter_code
_entity_poly.pdbx_strand_id
1 'polypeptide(L)'
;MNWLSNIQISRKVPAIIVLAAAVMGIGIGLMSYMQASSAVHEQIQTKFFAVLEARKASFEAYLGSVEEDMNSLAANPLVMEASYEFNRSSEEFRNDVTAELQRLYIDENPEANRKDLVTIDGNEYYGVVHEQYHPWFRTFLDERGYHDIFLIDPNGIVVYSVSKESDFGTNILNGPWKDTALRRVYEAAMAGEKGDIAYQDFTHYAPSADSANSFIASPVVDRAGRKTGVLVFQLPVDKVNRQMNIALGLGETGETLLVGQDFKLRNDSRFSDTPTTLQAELPADAVKTVLEEGKPAMSTDENLRGMTAETFAVPFVFQGVPYAIVAQISTDEAYADLVSMRWIMLGTALVLVIAVAGAGVFASRDITAPISQLTHGMSELAEGNTNIDMSGLNRGDEIGDMSKAVEIFRNNAIERAQLEEENKREEAAKEERAKNIDKLIANFETSTAQMLGAVSAAATEMENTANAMTSTADTANAKAGAVAAASEEASANVQTVASAAEQLSAAIEEIRRQVLQSNSVGERAANTANSANTKIEGLSEAARQIGEVVTLIQDIAEQTNLLALNATIEAARAGEAGKGFAVVASEVKELANQTAKATEEISQQIGSVQSSTSEAVDAIREVTVTVSEMREIAQTIASSVEQQQSATVEISRNVQEAAQSSDEVAQNIAEVTVAANESSGAAGQVLSAAGELASQSDKLKTSVDEFLRQVRSA
;
A
#
# COMPACT_ATOMS: atom_id res chain seq x y z
N MET A 1 -54.97 27.95 -31.71
CA MET A 1 -53.96 28.12 -32.77
C MET A 1 -54.15 29.32 -33.67
N ASN A 2 -55.07 30.24 -33.35
CA ASN A 2 -55.33 31.42 -34.17
C ASN A 2 -54.49 32.68 -33.86
N TRP A 3 -53.56 32.59 -32.89
CA TRP A 3 -52.69 33.73 -32.55
C TRP A 3 -51.60 33.97 -33.60
N LEU A 4 -51.08 32.90 -34.19
CA LEU A 4 -49.98 32.92 -35.18
C LEU A 4 -50.42 33.48 -36.54
N SER A 5 -51.74 33.51 -36.87
CA SER A 5 -52.24 34.03 -38.16
C SER A 5 -52.17 35.56 -38.28
N ASN A 6 -52.18 36.29 -37.15
CA ASN A 6 -52.17 37.75 -37.11
C ASN A 6 -50.82 38.44 -37.00
N ILE A 7 -49.70 37.63 -36.92
CA ILE A 7 -48.36 38.18 -36.89
C ILE A 7 -47.78 38.32 -38.30
N GLN A 8 -47.20 39.46 -38.58
CA GLN A 8 -46.50 39.70 -39.84
C GLN A 8 -45.44 38.63 -40.15
N ILE A 9 -45.37 38.18 -41.39
CA ILE A 9 -44.43 37.11 -41.82
C ILE A 9 -42.98 37.48 -41.47
N SER A 10 -42.59 38.76 -41.54
CA SER A 10 -41.30 39.35 -41.19
C SER A 10 -40.86 39.05 -39.72
N ARG A 11 -41.80 38.84 -38.81
CA ARG A 11 -41.55 38.52 -37.39
C ARG A 11 -41.80 37.05 -37.08
N LYS A 12 -42.73 36.43 -37.88
CA LYS A 12 -43.13 35.04 -37.66
C LYS A 12 -42.03 34.03 -38.02
N VAL A 13 -41.40 34.22 -39.19
CA VAL A 13 -40.34 33.28 -39.66
C VAL A 13 -39.11 33.25 -38.75
N PRO A 14 -38.49 34.40 -38.37
CA PRO A 14 -37.38 34.37 -37.40
C PRO A 14 -37.76 33.75 -36.06
N ALA A 15 -38.96 34.05 -35.53
CA ALA A 15 -39.41 33.53 -34.26
C ALA A 15 -39.54 31.98 -34.27
N ILE A 16 -40.05 31.39 -35.34
CA ILE A 16 -40.16 29.94 -35.51
C ILE A 16 -38.77 29.28 -35.60
N ILE A 17 -37.85 29.87 -36.36
CA ILE A 17 -36.47 29.35 -36.50
C ILE A 17 -35.74 29.38 -35.17
N VAL A 18 -35.83 30.50 -34.43
CA VAL A 18 -35.20 30.63 -33.09
C VAL A 18 -35.80 29.65 -32.09
N LEU A 19 -37.16 29.52 -32.10
CA LEU A 19 -37.85 28.58 -31.23
C LEU A 19 -37.44 27.11 -31.51
N ALA A 20 -37.39 26.73 -32.79
CA ALA A 20 -36.98 25.38 -33.18
C ALA A 20 -35.52 25.09 -32.80
N ALA A 21 -34.61 26.06 -33.02
CA ALA A 21 -33.21 25.93 -32.61
C ALA A 21 -33.05 25.86 -31.09
N ALA A 22 -33.82 26.67 -30.34
CA ALA A 22 -33.80 26.61 -28.88
C ALA A 22 -34.31 25.27 -28.35
N VAL A 23 -35.39 24.72 -28.88
CA VAL A 23 -35.92 23.40 -28.48
C VAL A 23 -34.94 22.28 -28.80
N MET A 24 -34.34 22.28 -30.00
CA MET A 24 -33.29 21.27 -30.34
C MET A 24 -32.04 21.44 -29.49
N GLY A 25 -31.56 22.66 -29.26
CA GLY A 25 -30.39 22.93 -28.42
C GLY A 25 -30.58 22.48 -26.97
N ILE A 26 -31.75 22.75 -26.38
CA ILE A 26 -32.12 22.30 -25.04
C ILE A 26 -32.21 20.77 -25.01
N GLY A 27 -32.83 20.12 -26.00
CA GLY A 27 -32.96 18.67 -26.06
C GLY A 27 -31.63 17.95 -26.17
N ILE A 28 -30.73 18.40 -27.05
CA ILE A 28 -29.38 17.85 -27.21
C ILE A 28 -28.54 18.13 -25.94
N GLY A 29 -28.62 19.35 -25.40
CA GLY A 29 -27.91 19.72 -24.17
C GLY A 29 -28.31 18.85 -22.97
N LEU A 30 -29.62 18.65 -22.77
CA LEU A 30 -30.12 17.81 -21.68
C LEU A 30 -29.69 16.35 -21.83
N MET A 31 -29.75 15.79 -23.04
CA MET A 31 -29.34 14.42 -23.31
C MET A 31 -27.83 14.22 -23.09
N SER A 32 -27.01 15.17 -23.58
CA SER A 32 -25.55 15.16 -23.37
C SER A 32 -25.18 15.30 -21.88
N TYR A 33 -25.90 16.18 -21.15
CA TYR A 33 -25.68 16.33 -19.70
C TYR A 33 -26.05 15.07 -18.92
N MET A 34 -27.17 14.42 -19.24
CA MET A 34 -27.59 13.17 -18.61
C MET A 34 -26.57 12.06 -18.86
N GLN A 35 -26.07 11.94 -20.10
CA GLN A 35 -25.09 10.93 -20.46
C GLN A 35 -23.75 11.19 -19.76
N ALA A 36 -23.27 12.43 -19.72
CA ALA A 36 -22.04 12.81 -19.01
C ALA A 36 -22.18 12.59 -17.49
N SER A 37 -23.34 12.95 -16.90
CA SER A 37 -23.62 12.73 -15.48
C SER A 37 -23.58 11.25 -15.11
N SER A 38 -24.19 10.38 -15.92
CA SER A 38 -24.13 8.92 -15.70
C SER A 38 -22.71 8.38 -15.81
N ALA A 39 -21.95 8.82 -16.82
CA ALA A 39 -20.56 8.37 -17.01
C ALA A 39 -19.65 8.82 -15.86
N VAL A 40 -19.77 10.06 -15.39
CA VAL A 40 -19.00 10.57 -14.23
C VAL A 40 -19.36 9.81 -12.96
N HIS A 41 -20.65 9.54 -12.73
CA HIS A 41 -21.10 8.78 -11.58
C HIS A 41 -20.52 7.35 -11.58
N GLU A 42 -20.57 6.65 -12.72
CA GLU A 42 -19.99 5.31 -12.89
C GLU A 42 -18.46 5.32 -12.71
N GLN A 43 -17.78 6.35 -13.23
CA GLN A 43 -16.34 6.52 -13.09
C GLN A 43 -15.93 6.74 -11.63
N ILE A 44 -16.65 7.59 -10.89
CA ILE A 44 -16.41 7.83 -9.46
C ILE A 44 -16.62 6.54 -8.69
N GLN A 45 -17.73 5.84 -8.93
CA GLN A 45 -18.05 4.57 -8.29
C GLN A 45 -16.93 3.54 -8.50
N THR A 46 -16.53 3.32 -9.75
CA THR A 46 -15.47 2.37 -10.11
C THR A 46 -14.15 2.73 -9.45
N LYS A 47 -13.77 4.02 -9.49
CA LYS A 47 -12.53 4.51 -8.88
C LYS A 47 -12.50 4.26 -7.36
N PHE A 48 -13.57 4.64 -6.66
CA PHE A 48 -13.59 4.53 -5.20
C PHE A 48 -13.71 3.09 -4.72
N PHE A 49 -14.46 2.22 -5.39
CA PHE A 49 -14.43 0.79 -5.08
C PHE A 49 -13.07 0.17 -5.34
N ALA A 50 -12.36 0.55 -6.39
CA ALA A 50 -10.99 0.09 -6.61
C ALA A 50 -10.02 0.55 -5.50
N VAL A 51 -10.15 1.80 -5.03
CA VAL A 51 -9.38 2.31 -3.88
C VAL A 51 -9.72 1.49 -2.62
N LEU A 52 -10.98 1.22 -2.35
CA LEU A 52 -11.41 0.44 -1.19
C LEU A 52 -10.91 -0.99 -1.22
N GLU A 53 -10.98 -1.68 -2.36
CA GLU A 53 -10.43 -3.03 -2.50
C GLU A 53 -8.90 -3.06 -2.29
N ALA A 54 -8.17 -2.05 -2.79
CA ALA A 54 -6.74 -1.93 -2.52
C ALA A 54 -6.45 -1.70 -1.02
N ARG A 55 -7.25 -0.87 -0.33
CA ARG A 55 -7.13 -0.66 1.13
C ARG A 55 -7.43 -1.93 1.91
N LYS A 56 -8.51 -2.61 1.52
CA LYS A 56 -8.91 -3.90 2.10
C LYS A 56 -7.78 -4.92 1.99
N ALA A 57 -7.23 -5.13 0.79
CA ALA A 57 -6.12 -6.05 0.57
C ALA A 57 -4.88 -5.70 1.40
N SER A 58 -4.52 -4.40 1.50
CA SER A 58 -3.40 -3.94 2.31
C SER A 58 -3.62 -4.19 3.80
N PHE A 59 -4.85 -3.97 4.28
CA PHE A 59 -5.21 -4.19 5.68
C PHE A 59 -5.30 -5.69 6.02
N GLU A 60 -5.83 -6.51 5.11
CA GLU A 60 -5.81 -7.98 5.20
C GLU A 60 -4.38 -8.52 5.30
N ALA A 61 -3.47 -8.03 4.47
CA ALA A 61 -2.06 -8.42 4.52
C ALA A 61 -1.41 -8.05 5.85
N TYR A 62 -1.69 -6.86 6.38
CA TYR A 62 -1.20 -6.44 7.70
C TYR A 62 -1.71 -7.35 8.81
N LEU A 63 -3.02 -7.57 8.89
CA LEU A 63 -3.60 -8.41 9.94
C LEU A 63 -3.22 -9.89 9.78
N GLY A 64 -3.07 -10.37 8.53
CA GLY A 64 -2.53 -11.70 8.24
C GLY A 64 -1.10 -11.87 8.78
N SER A 65 -0.24 -10.85 8.64
CA SER A 65 1.11 -10.89 9.23
C SER A 65 1.08 -10.93 10.77
N VAL A 66 0.11 -10.27 11.40
CA VAL A 66 -0.09 -10.33 12.87
C VAL A 66 -0.52 -11.74 13.31
N GLU A 67 -1.40 -12.40 12.55
CA GLU A 67 -1.80 -13.79 12.80
C GLU A 67 -0.64 -14.77 12.64
N GLU A 68 0.17 -14.59 11.60
CA GLU A 68 1.40 -15.41 11.37
C GLU A 68 2.38 -15.24 12.51
N ASP A 69 2.63 -14.02 12.96
CA ASP A 69 3.48 -13.72 14.11
C ASP A 69 2.93 -14.40 15.40
N MET A 70 1.63 -14.26 15.67
CA MET A 70 0.98 -14.86 16.83
C MET A 70 1.13 -16.38 16.81
N ASN A 71 0.82 -17.04 15.70
CA ASN A 71 0.93 -18.48 15.56
C ASN A 71 2.39 -18.96 15.70
N SER A 72 3.32 -18.26 15.09
CA SER A 72 4.75 -18.57 15.14
C SER A 72 5.30 -18.46 16.56
N LEU A 73 4.95 -17.38 17.28
CA LEU A 73 5.44 -17.14 18.63
C LEU A 73 4.79 -18.06 19.66
N ALA A 74 3.47 -18.27 19.59
CA ALA A 74 2.78 -19.17 20.50
C ALA A 74 3.28 -20.63 20.41
N ALA A 75 3.80 -21.02 19.23
CA ALA A 75 4.41 -22.33 18.99
C ALA A 75 5.93 -22.36 19.22
N ASN A 76 6.58 -21.23 19.48
CA ASN A 76 8.03 -21.13 19.63
C ASN A 76 8.49 -21.75 20.97
N PRO A 77 9.46 -22.69 20.98
CA PRO A 77 10.00 -23.24 22.21
C PRO A 77 10.51 -22.21 23.22
N LEU A 78 11.13 -21.12 22.75
CA LEU A 78 11.61 -20.03 23.59
C LEU A 78 10.45 -19.34 24.33
N VAL A 79 9.33 -19.07 23.65
CA VAL A 79 8.14 -18.44 24.26
C VAL A 79 7.47 -19.39 25.25
N MET A 80 7.42 -20.71 24.94
CA MET A 80 6.92 -21.74 25.86
C MET A 80 7.75 -21.79 27.15
N GLU A 81 9.07 -21.76 27.01
CA GLU A 81 10.01 -21.76 28.13
C GLU A 81 9.92 -20.46 28.93
N ALA A 82 9.92 -19.29 28.27
CA ALA A 82 9.72 -18.00 28.91
C ALA A 82 8.41 -17.96 29.70
N SER A 83 7.30 -18.42 29.11
CA SER A 83 6.00 -18.49 29.79
C SER A 83 6.08 -19.33 31.07
N TYR A 84 6.74 -20.49 31.01
CA TYR A 84 6.94 -21.35 32.17
C TYR A 84 7.83 -20.71 33.24
N GLU A 85 8.98 -20.14 32.84
CA GLU A 85 9.96 -19.57 33.77
C GLU A 85 9.44 -18.26 34.41
N PHE A 86 8.74 -17.40 33.67
CA PHE A 86 8.08 -16.22 34.25
C PHE A 86 6.98 -16.61 35.27
N ASN A 87 6.16 -17.61 34.96
CA ASN A 87 5.18 -18.12 35.90
C ASN A 87 5.86 -18.63 37.18
N ARG A 88 6.87 -19.45 37.04
CA ARG A 88 7.59 -20.02 38.18
C ARG A 88 8.35 -18.99 39.02
N SER A 89 9.01 -18.03 38.37
CA SER A 89 9.76 -16.99 39.07
C SER A 89 8.86 -15.97 39.77
N SER A 90 7.66 -15.69 39.22
CA SER A 90 6.69 -14.82 39.89
C SER A 90 6.14 -15.39 41.21
N GLU A 91 6.13 -16.73 41.38
CA GLU A 91 5.71 -17.39 42.64
C GLU A 91 6.64 -17.08 43.82
N GLU A 92 7.85 -16.58 43.59
CA GLU A 92 8.79 -16.16 44.64
C GLU A 92 8.26 -14.96 45.45
N PHE A 93 7.44 -14.09 44.79
CA PHE A 93 6.82 -12.93 45.39
C PHE A 93 5.57 -13.32 46.25
N ARG A 94 5.76 -14.21 47.19
CA ARG A 94 4.73 -14.96 47.97
C ARG A 94 3.63 -14.10 48.61
N ASN A 95 3.84 -12.79 48.85
CA ASN A 95 2.91 -11.96 49.60
C ASN A 95 2.14 -10.96 48.72
N ASP A 96 2.74 -10.45 47.63
CA ASP A 96 2.10 -9.54 46.68
C ASP A 96 2.92 -9.42 45.38
N VAL A 97 2.64 -10.28 44.41
CA VAL A 97 3.30 -10.27 43.09
C VAL A 97 3.14 -8.91 42.41
N THR A 98 1.96 -8.29 42.50
CA THR A 98 1.68 -7.01 41.89
C THR A 98 2.54 -5.90 42.45
N ALA A 99 2.57 -5.76 43.79
CA ALA A 99 3.32 -4.68 44.45
C ALA A 99 4.83 -4.78 44.15
N GLU A 100 5.41 -6.00 44.20
CA GLU A 100 6.83 -6.17 43.99
C GLU A 100 7.24 -5.97 42.50
N LEU A 101 6.50 -6.52 41.56
CA LEU A 101 6.80 -6.32 40.14
C LEU A 101 6.62 -4.85 39.73
N GLN A 102 5.55 -4.17 40.19
CA GLN A 102 5.37 -2.76 39.88
C GLN A 102 6.43 -1.89 40.54
N ARG A 103 6.77 -2.14 41.82
CA ARG A 103 7.84 -1.43 42.49
C ARG A 103 9.16 -1.52 41.73
N LEU A 104 9.58 -2.75 41.35
CA LEU A 104 10.88 -3.00 40.72
C LEU A 104 10.94 -2.47 39.27
N TYR A 105 9.90 -2.71 38.47
CA TYR A 105 9.94 -2.48 37.02
C TYR A 105 9.21 -1.21 36.56
N ILE A 106 8.45 -0.57 37.43
CA ILE A 106 7.73 0.69 37.13
C ILE A 106 8.24 1.84 38.00
N ASP A 107 8.17 1.69 39.34
CA ASP A 107 8.39 2.82 40.29
C ASP A 107 9.90 3.10 40.47
N GLU A 108 10.70 2.05 40.65
CA GLU A 108 12.16 2.13 40.85
C GLU A 108 12.95 1.96 39.55
N ASN A 109 12.28 1.87 38.39
CA ASN A 109 12.92 1.74 37.08
C ASN A 109 13.72 3.01 36.74
N PRO A 110 15.06 2.91 36.59
CA PRO A 110 15.90 4.07 36.31
C PRO A 110 15.86 4.54 34.87
N GLU A 111 15.33 3.71 33.95
CA GLU A 111 15.29 4.01 32.52
C GLU A 111 14.20 5.02 32.18
N ALA A 112 14.51 5.97 31.27
CA ALA A 112 13.55 6.93 30.78
C ALA A 112 12.35 6.27 30.07
N ASN A 113 12.60 5.13 29.45
CA ASN A 113 11.58 4.30 28.82
C ASN A 113 11.60 2.92 29.52
N ARG A 114 10.50 2.56 30.17
CA ARG A 114 10.41 1.35 31.01
C ARG A 114 10.83 0.08 30.31
N LYS A 115 10.58 -0.04 29.02
CA LYS A 115 10.95 -1.21 28.22
C LYS A 115 12.47 -1.37 27.99
N ASP A 116 13.29 -0.37 28.33
CA ASP A 116 14.73 -0.45 28.14
C ASP A 116 15.45 -1.10 29.33
N LEU A 117 14.76 -1.29 30.45
CA LEU A 117 15.30 -1.96 31.62
C LEU A 117 15.49 -3.46 31.35
N VAL A 118 16.73 -3.93 31.43
CA VAL A 118 17.09 -5.35 31.25
C VAL A 118 17.36 -6.02 32.59
N THR A 119 18.19 -5.41 33.43
CA THR A 119 18.62 -5.96 34.72
C THR A 119 18.23 -5.07 35.88
N ILE A 120 17.85 -5.66 37.01
CA ILE A 120 17.59 -4.97 38.28
C ILE A 120 18.43 -5.62 39.38
N ASP A 121 19.15 -4.80 40.14
CA ASP A 121 19.89 -5.23 41.33
C ASP A 121 18.93 -5.69 42.43
N GLY A 122 19.24 -6.87 43.04
CA GLY A 122 18.50 -7.37 44.21
C GLY A 122 17.25 -8.22 43.91
N ASN A 123 17.05 -8.60 42.65
CA ASN A 123 16.00 -9.54 42.28
C ASN A 123 16.60 -10.90 41.90
N GLU A 124 16.31 -11.90 42.70
CA GLU A 124 17.02 -13.17 42.64
C GLU A 124 16.68 -13.97 41.36
N TYR A 125 15.49 -14.55 41.26
CA TYR A 125 15.18 -15.45 40.15
C TYR A 125 14.43 -14.78 39.01
N TYR A 126 13.38 -13.97 39.31
CA TYR A 126 12.64 -13.27 38.27
C TYR A 126 13.51 -12.33 37.45
N GLY A 127 14.48 -11.63 38.06
CA GLY A 127 15.43 -10.77 37.36
C GLY A 127 16.31 -11.53 36.38
N VAL A 128 16.78 -12.71 36.75
CA VAL A 128 17.56 -13.59 35.84
C VAL A 128 16.72 -14.02 34.62
N VAL A 129 15.48 -14.44 34.86
CA VAL A 129 14.54 -14.79 33.79
C VAL A 129 14.25 -13.58 32.87
N HIS A 130 14.05 -12.41 33.47
CA HIS A 130 13.80 -11.18 32.72
C HIS A 130 15.01 -10.80 31.86
N GLU A 131 16.24 -10.84 32.40
CA GLU A 131 17.48 -10.56 31.67
C GLU A 131 17.65 -11.51 30.46
N GLN A 132 17.29 -12.78 30.62
CA GLN A 132 17.40 -13.80 29.60
C GLN A 132 16.43 -13.58 28.43
N TYR A 133 15.17 -13.27 28.68
CA TYR A 133 14.13 -13.28 27.65
C TYR A 133 13.72 -11.88 27.17
N HIS A 134 13.80 -10.85 28.01
CA HIS A 134 13.32 -9.52 27.69
C HIS A 134 13.99 -8.86 26.47
N PRO A 135 15.32 -8.96 26.23
CA PRO A 135 15.94 -8.38 25.05
C PRO A 135 15.37 -8.90 23.74
N TRP A 136 15.01 -10.17 23.69
CA TRP A 136 14.41 -10.80 22.51
C TRP A 136 12.97 -10.30 22.27
N PHE A 137 12.11 -10.29 23.30
CA PHE A 137 10.75 -9.79 23.18
C PHE A 137 10.71 -8.29 22.82
N ARG A 138 11.61 -7.50 23.39
CA ARG A 138 11.73 -6.07 23.06
C ARG A 138 12.12 -5.85 21.61
N THR A 139 13.13 -6.57 21.12
CA THR A 139 13.54 -6.48 19.71
C THR A 139 12.38 -6.84 18.79
N PHE A 140 11.67 -7.92 19.07
CA PHE A 140 10.51 -8.33 18.28
C PHE A 140 9.38 -7.27 18.29
N LEU A 141 9.06 -6.72 19.46
CA LEU A 141 8.08 -5.64 19.59
C LEU A 141 8.46 -4.41 18.74
N ASP A 142 9.72 -3.97 18.81
CA ASP A 142 10.21 -2.80 18.09
C ASP A 142 10.19 -3.01 16.56
N GLU A 143 10.63 -4.17 16.09
CA GLU A 143 10.62 -4.52 14.66
C GLU A 143 9.21 -4.62 14.09
N ARG A 144 8.28 -5.25 14.82
CA ARG A 144 6.88 -5.39 14.39
C ARG A 144 6.04 -4.15 14.68
N GLY A 145 6.46 -3.33 15.65
CA GLY A 145 5.78 -2.08 16.06
C GLY A 145 4.47 -2.35 16.76
N TYR A 146 4.39 -3.39 17.57
CA TYR A 146 3.32 -3.60 18.52
C TYR A 146 3.43 -2.60 19.68
N HIS A 147 2.32 -2.35 20.40
CA HIS A 147 2.35 -1.49 21.58
C HIS A 147 2.92 -2.22 22.78
N ASP A 148 2.46 -3.46 23.00
CA ASP A 148 2.97 -4.35 24.04
C ASP A 148 2.85 -5.83 23.64
N ILE A 149 3.63 -6.68 24.33
CA ILE A 149 3.57 -8.13 24.29
C ILE A 149 3.48 -8.63 25.72
N PHE A 150 2.43 -9.40 26.02
CA PHE A 150 2.20 -9.95 27.35
C PHE A 150 2.36 -11.45 27.37
N LEU A 151 2.87 -11.99 28.51
CA LEU A 151 2.64 -13.35 28.94
C LEU A 151 1.76 -13.30 30.19
N ILE A 152 0.63 -13.99 30.13
CA ILE A 152 -0.35 -14.03 31.22
C ILE A 152 -0.47 -15.46 31.70
N ASP A 153 -0.31 -15.70 33.00
CA ASP A 153 -0.33 -17.02 33.59
C ASP A 153 -1.73 -17.67 33.56
N PRO A 154 -1.88 -18.98 33.84
CA PRO A 154 -3.20 -19.64 33.88
C PRO A 154 -4.16 -19.11 34.95
N ASN A 155 -3.68 -18.32 35.92
CA ASN A 155 -4.49 -17.69 36.98
C ASN A 155 -4.88 -16.24 36.65
N GLY A 156 -4.47 -15.71 35.46
CA GLY A 156 -4.77 -14.36 34.99
C GLY A 156 -3.81 -13.29 35.49
N ILE A 157 -2.63 -13.64 35.98
CA ILE A 157 -1.61 -12.67 36.38
C ILE A 157 -0.79 -12.30 35.12
N VAL A 158 -0.58 -11.03 34.87
CA VAL A 158 0.33 -10.52 33.84
C VAL A 158 1.76 -10.70 34.32
N VAL A 159 2.32 -11.87 34.09
CA VAL A 159 3.66 -12.23 34.59
C VAL A 159 4.78 -11.61 33.80
N TYR A 160 4.50 -11.14 32.58
CA TYR A 160 5.45 -10.41 31.74
C TYR A 160 4.73 -9.40 30.83
N SER A 161 5.33 -8.25 30.65
CA SER A 161 4.99 -7.20 29.67
C SER A 161 6.28 -6.58 29.18
N VAL A 162 6.36 -6.21 27.89
CA VAL A 162 7.50 -5.46 27.37
C VAL A 162 7.45 -4.01 27.83
N SER A 163 6.30 -3.35 27.69
CA SER A 163 6.12 -1.91 27.96
C SER A 163 5.99 -1.57 29.45
N LYS A 164 5.64 -2.57 30.29
CA LYS A 164 5.53 -2.44 31.74
C LYS A 164 4.65 -1.28 32.16
N GLU A 165 3.41 -1.28 31.68
CA GLU A 165 2.37 -0.32 32.06
C GLU A 165 1.71 -0.72 33.37
N SER A 166 0.66 -0.02 33.79
CA SER A 166 0.02 -0.23 35.10
C SER A 166 -0.74 -1.56 35.27
N ASP A 167 -0.89 -2.33 34.21
CA ASP A 167 -1.44 -3.69 34.18
C ASP A 167 -0.39 -4.78 34.49
N PHE A 168 0.89 -4.45 34.31
CA PHE A 168 1.97 -5.37 34.62
C PHE A 168 1.95 -5.83 36.08
N GLY A 169 2.09 -7.13 36.30
CA GLY A 169 2.03 -7.77 37.59
C GLY A 169 0.60 -7.93 38.16
N THR A 170 -0.42 -7.34 37.54
CA THR A 170 -1.81 -7.39 38.05
C THR A 170 -2.53 -8.66 37.61
N ASN A 171 -3.56 -9.03 38.38
CA ASN A 171 -4.48 -10.09 37.98
C ASN A 171 -5.63 -9.50 37.18
N ILE A 172 -5.73 -9.87 35.90
CA ILE A 172 -6.75 -9.34 34.97
C ILE A 172 -8.15 -9.94 35.21
N LEU A 173 -8.27 -11.04 35.96
CA LEU A 173 -9.55 -11.66 36.26
C LEU A 173 -10.27 -10.97 37.47
N ASN A 174 -9.49 -10.56 38.48
CA ASN A 174 -10.01 -10.05 39.75
C ASN A 174 -9.48 -8.67 40.13
N GLY A 175 -8.43 -8.18 39.42
CA GLY A 175 -7.77 -6.91 39.69
C GLY A 175 -8.46 -5.69 39.07
N PRO A 176 -7.78 -4.54 39.05
CA PRO A 176 -8.36 -3.27 38.57
C PRO A 176 -8.74 -3.30 37.09
N TRP A 177 -8.13 -4.14 36.28
CA TRP A 177 -8.33 -4.21 34.83
C TRP A 177 -9.27 -5.34 34.36
N LYS A 178 -10.07 -5.88 35.30
CA LYS A 178 -11.01 -7.00 35.05
C LYS A 178 -12.10 -6.71 33.99
N ASP A 179 -12.42 -5.45 33.74
CA ASP A 179 -13.48 -5.05 32.82
C ASP A 179 -12.91 -4.63 31.42
N THR A 180 -11.63 -4.93 31.14
CA THR A 180 -10.93 -4.52 29.91
C THR A 180 -11.01 -5.55 28.78
N ALA A 181 -10.62 -5.12 27.58
CA ALA A 181 -10.47 -6.00 26.43
C ALA A 181 -9.36 -7.06 26.63
N LEU A 182 -8.31 -6.74 27.39
CA LEU A 182 -7.23 -7.67 27.71
C LEU A 182 -7.77 -8.92 28.43
N ARG A 183 -8.67 -8.74 29.41
CA ARG A 183 -9.33 -9.88 30.06
C ARG A 183 -10.13 -10.71 29.06
N ARG A 184 -10.96 -10.06 28.24
CA ARG A 184 -11.83 -10.78 27.29
C ARG A 184 -11.05 -11.62 26.29
N VAL A 185 -9.96 -11.06 25.74
CA VAL A 185 -9.10 -11.81 24.80
C VAL A 185 -8.38 -12.97 25.50
N TYR A 186 -7.92 -12.77 26.76
CA TYR A 186 -7.31 -13.82 27.57
C TYR A 186 -8.28 -14.98 27.84
N GLU A 187 -9.52 -14.68 28.29
CA GLU A 187 -10.53 -15.71 28.55
C GLU A 187 -10.89 -16.49 27.28
N ALA A 188 -11.00 -15.81 26.14
CA ALA A 188 -11.26 -16.45 24.86
C ALA A 188 -10.10 -17.35 24.41
N ALA A 189 -8.85 -16.90 24.56
CA ALA A 189 -7.67 -17.71 24.25
C ALA A 189 -7.52 -18.90 25.22
N MET A 190 -7.79 -18.72 26.50
CA MET A 190 -7.77 -19.80 27.49
C MET A 190 -8.86 -20.86 27.22
N ALA A 191 -9.98 -20.48 26.62
CA ALA A 191 -11.03 -21.43 26.21
C ALA A 191 -10.66 -22.21 24.92
N GLY A 192 -9.84 -21.60 24.04
CA GLY A 192 -9.41 -22.18 22.74
C GLY A 192 -8.41 -23.33 22.89
N GLU A 193 -8.09 -24.00 21.80
CA GLU A 193 -7.06 -25.06 21.71
C GLU A 193 -5.72 -24.50 21.21
N LYS A 194 -4.70 -25.35 21.16
CA LYS A 194 -3.38 -24.97 20.61
C LYS A 194 -3.51 -24.51 19.16
N GLY A 195 -3.08 -23.28 18.87
CA GLY A 195 -3.13 -22.67 17.55
C GLY A 195 -4.40 -21.87 17.28
N ASP A 196 -5.37 -21.87 18.21
CA ASP A 196 -6.51 -20.97 18.12
C ASP A 196 -6.07 -19.53 18.43
N ILE A 197 -6.68 -18.58 17.70
CA ILE A 197 -6.45 -17.14 17.87
C ILE A 197 -7.73 -16.50 18.38
N ALA A 198 -7.63 -15.72 19.45
CA ALA A 198 -8.68 -14.86 19.97
C ALA A 198 -8.37 -13.40 19.62
N TYR A 199 -9.38 -12.62 19.26
CA TYR A 199 -9.24 -11.20 18.95
C TYR A 199 -10.30 -10.36 19.67
N GLN A 200 -9.91 -9.17 20.11
CA GLN A 200 -10.79 -8.14 20.65
C GLN A 200 -10.57 -6.83 19.91
N ASP A 201 -11.67 -6.28 19.39
CA ASP A 201 -11.72 -5.01 18.67
C ASP A 201 -11.21 -3.84 19.50
N PHE A 202 -10.88 -2.75 18.84
CA PHE A 202 -10.39 -1.52 19.45
C PHE A 202 -11.31 -1.01 20.55
N THR A 203 -10.72 -0.75 21.71
CA THR A 203 -11.36 -0.14 22.86
C THR A 203 -10.40 0.85 23.51
N HIS A 204 -10.92 1.80 24.28
CA HIS A 204 -10.11 2.58 25.20
C HIS A 204 -9.43 1.67 26.22
N TYR A 205 -8.12 1.81 26.38
CA TYR A 205 -7.34 1.00 27.31
C TYR A 205 -6.60 1.90 28.30
N ALA A 206 -7.13 1.96 29.51
CA ALA A 206 -6.67 2.87 30.55
C ALA A 206 -5.18 2.70 30.95
N PRO A 207 -4.59 1.47 31.03
CA PRO A 207 -3.17 1.32 31.30
C PRO A 207 -2.28 2.04 30.28
N SER A 208 -2.67 2.09 29.00
CA SER A 208 -1.95 2.77 27.91
C SER A 208 -2.46 4.20 27.69
N ALA A 209 -2.60 4.98 28.76
CA ALA A 209 -3.06 6.38 28.74
C ALA A 209 -4.44 6.55 28.04
N ASP A 210 -5.33 5.59 28.19
CA ASP A 210 -6.68 5.55 27.60
C ASP A 210 -6.69 5.59 26.06
N SER A 211 -5.58 5.22 25.42
CA SER A 211 -5.47 5.15 23.96
C SER A 211 -6.31 3.99 23.39
N ALA A 212 -6.66 4.11 22.11
CA ALA A 212 -7.37 3.06 21.37
C ALA A 212 -6.44 1.91 21.02
N ASN A 213 -6.74 0.71 21.53
CA ASN A 213 -5.95 -0.51 21.28
C ASN A 213 -6.87 -1.69 21.02
N SER A 214 -6.42 -2.61 20.17
CA SER A 214 -7.01 -3.93 19.98
C SER A 214 -6.05 -5.01 20.47
N PHE A 215 -6.57 -6.19 20.78
CA PHE A 215 -5.79 -7.28 21.34
C PHE A 215 -5.99 -8.56 20.55
N ILE A 216 -4.88 -9.27 20.31
CA ILE A 216 -4.89 -10.60 19.70
C ILE A 216 -4.11 -11.55 20.63
N ALA A 217 -4.60 -12.76 20.81
CA ALA A 217 -4.04 -13.69 21.77
C ALA A 217 -4.12 -15.15 21.29
N SER A 218 -3.17 -15.95 21.75
CA SER A 218 -3.18 -17.41 21.56
C SER A 218 -2.70 -18.12 22.83
N PRO A 219 -3.24 -19.31 23.17
CA PRO A 219 -2.75 -20.08 24.30
C PRO A 219 -1.35 -20.61 24.06
N VAL A 220 -0.45 -20.47 25.04
CA VAL A 220 0.85 -21.10 25.03
C VAL A 220 0.72 -22.51 25.64
N VAL A 221 1.05 -23.53 24.85
CA VAL A 221 0.83 -24.94 25.22
C VAL A 221 2.16 -25.68 25.22
N ASP A 222 2.52 -26.31 26.35
CA ASP A 222 3.74 -27.07 26.51
C ASP A 222 3.78 -28.36 25.68
N ARG A 223 4.92 -29.05 25.66
CA ARG A 223 5.08 -30.32 24.93
C ARG A 223 4.16 -31.44 25.44
N ALA A 224 3.65 -31.32 26.67
CA ALA A 224 2.71 -32.27 27.27
C ALA A 224 1.24 -31.94 27.00
N GLY A 225 0.97 -30.86 26.23
CA GLY A 225 -0.39 -30.41 25.91
C GLY A 225 -1.05 -29.56 27.01
N ARG A 226 -0.30 -29.09 28.01
CA ARG A 226 -0.83 -28.25 29.10
C ARG A 226 -0.66 -26.77 28.72
N LYS A 227 -1.68 -25.98 28.98
CA LYS A 227 -1.61 -24.52 28.82
C LYS A 227 -0.74 -23.95 29.94
N THR A 228 0.36 -23.31 29.56
CA THR A 228 1.27 -22.63 30.50
C THR A 228 0.91 -21.16 30.67
N GLY A 229 0.06 -20.61 29.79
CA GLY A 229 -0.41 -19.23 29.83
C GLY A 229 -0.99 -18.80 28.51
N VAL A 230 -1.08 -17.51 28.31
CA VAL A 230 -1.55 -16.86 27.07
C VAL A 230 -0.52 -15.83 26.64
N LEU A 231 -0.13 -15.89 25.36
CA LEU A 231 0.59 -14.82 24.68
C LEU A 231 -0.42 -13.82 24.11
N VAL A 232 -0.21 -12.53 24.37
CA VAL A 232 -1.09 -11.46 23.86
C VAL A 232 -0.24 -10.39 23.19
N PHE A 233 -0.66 -9.92 21.99
CA PHE A 233 -0.15 -8.71 21.39
C PHE A 233 -1.19 -7.60 21.52
N GLN A 234 -0.72 -6.41 21.89
CA GLN A 234 -1.48 -5.18 21.89
C GLN A 234 -1.17 -4.39 20.62
N LEU A 235 -2.20 -4.17 19.80
CA LEU A 235 -2.08 -3.53 18.50
C LEU A 235 -2.47 -2.06 18.60
N PRO A 236 -1.56 -1.12 18.28
CA PRO A 236 -1.85 0.31 18.34
C PRO A 236 -2.64 0.77 17.11
N VAL A 237 -3.47 1.81 17.28
CA VAL A 237 -4.22 2.43 16.19
C VAL A 237 -3.33 3.04 15.10
N ASP A 238 -2.10 3.42 15.43
CA ASP A 238 -1.16 4.05 14.48
C ASP A 238 -0.86 3.20 13.24
N LYS A 239 -0.88 1.88 13.38
CA LYS A 239 -0.71 0.97 12.24
C LYS A 239 -1.92 1.03 11.32
N VAL A 240 -3.13 1.10 11.86
CA VAL A 240 -4.37 1.27 11.09
C VAL A 240 -4.40 2.64 10.41
N ASN A 241 -4.02 3.70 11.12
CA ASN A 241 -3.90 5.06 10.58
C ASN A 241 -2.97 5.09 9.34
N ARG A 242 -1.83 4.42 9.40
CA ARG A 242 -0.89 4.36 8.26
C ARG A 242 -1.48 3.66 7.04
N GLN A 243 -2.31 2.64 7.21
CA GLN A 243 -2.96 1.95 6.10
C GLN A 243 -4.13 2.75 5.51
N MET A 244 -4.91 3.43 6.36
CA MET A 244 -6.12 4.14 5.94
C MET A 244 -5.83 5.56 5.43
N ASN A 245 -4.84 6.28 5.98
CA ASN A 245 -4.63 7.71 5.67
C ASN A 245 -3.79 8.00 4.42
N ILE A 246 -3.56 7.00 3.54
CA ILE A 246 -2.86 7.21 2.26
C ILE A 246 -3.76 8.03 1.33
N ALA A 247 -3.32 9.24 0.94
CA ALA A 247 -4.09 10.18 0.14
C ALA A 247 -4.23 9.82 -1.34
N LEU A 248 -3.45 8.86 -1.84
CA LEU A 248 -3.41 8.50 -3.26
C LEU A 248 -4.80 8.05 -3.78
N GLY A 249 -5.28 8.70 -4.82
CA GLY A 249 -6.57 8.39 -5.45
C GLY A 249 -7.79 9.04 -4.81
N LEU A 250 -7.65 9.72 -3.65
CA LEU A 250 -8.76 10.27 -2.87
C LEU A 250 -9.13 11.72 -3.21
N GLY A 251 -8.28 12.44 -3.95
CA GLY A 251 -8.47 13.88 -4.19
C GLY A 251 -8.14 14.75 -2.97
N GLU A 252 -8.66 15.97 -2.96
CA GLU A 252 -8.38 16.95 -1.90
C GLU A 252 -9.24 16.73 -0.65
N THR A 253 -10.52 16.40 -0.84
CA THR A 253 -11.51 16.26 0.26
C THR A 253 -11.76 14.80 0.67
N GLY A 254 -11.27 13.83 -0.09
CA GLY A 254 -11.54 12.42 0.15
C GLY A 254 -10.71 11.84 1.29
N GLU A 255 -11.25 10.86 2.01
CA GLU A 255 -10.58 10.11 3.06
C GLU A 255 -11.03 8.66 3.10
N THR A 256 -10.22 7.78 3.72
CA THR A 256 -10.63 6.40 3.99
C THR A 256 -10.69 6.14 5.49
N LEU A 257 -11.73 5.45 5.93
CA LEU A 257 -12.07 5.21 7.31
C LEU A 257 -12.39 3.73 7.54
N LEU A 258 -11.98 3.22 8.69
CA LEU A 258 -12.37 1.90 9.18
C LEU A 258 -13.44 2.08 10.26
N VAL A 259 -14.61 1.48 10.07
CA VAL A 259 -15.79 1.66 10.95
C VAL A 259 -16.17 0.32 11.55
N GLY A 260 -16.36 0.28 12.88
CA GLY A 260 -16.83 -0.90 13.61
C GLY A 260 -18.35 -1.03 13.64
N GLN A 261 -18.84 -2.12 14.29
CA GLN A 261 -20.28 -2.40 14.43
C GLN A 261 -21.06 -1.33 15.18
N ASP A 262 -20.39 -0.57 16.04
CA ASP A 262 -20.94 0.55 16.80
C ASP A 262 -20.95 1.87 16.03
N PHE A 263 -20.67 1.82 14.72
CA PHE A 263 -20.51 2.97 13.82
C PHE A 263 -19.36 3.91 14.17
N LYS A 264 -18.54 3.58 15.17
CA LYS A 264 -17.38 4.38 15.55
C LYS A 264 -16.16 4.04 14.71
N LEU A 265 -15.31 5.05 14.52
CA LEU A 265 -14.08 4.92 13.77
C LEU A 265 -13.06 4.02 14.49
N ARG A 266 -12.27 3.30 13.71
CA ARG A 266 -11.12 2.50 14.15
C ARG A 266 -9.78 3.06 13.64
N ASN A 267 -9.83 4.22 12.98
CA ASN A 267 -8.68 5.04 12.61
C ASN A 267 -9.03 6.52 12.74
N ASP A 268 -8.02 7.37 12.75
CA ASP A 268 -8.23 8.81 12.79
C ASP A 268 -8.51 9.38 11.41
N SER A 269 -9.42 10.35 11.32
CA SER A 269 -9.63 11.13 10.11
C SER A 269 -8.36 11.93 9.79
N ARG A 270 -7.94 11.92 8.52
CA ARG A 270 -6.77 12.68 8.06
C ARG A 270 -6.97 14.20 8.09
N PHE A 271 -8.18 14.63 8.36
CA PHE A 271 -8.57 16.05 8.41
C PHE A 271 -8.81 16.56 9.84
N SER A 272 -8.55 15.74 10.86
CA SER A 272 -8.71 16.13 12.25
C SER A 272 -7.35 16.26 12.94
N ASP A 273 -7.14 17.36 13.64
CA ASP A 273 -5.98 17.57 14.51
C ASP A 273 -6.08 16.85 15.85
N THR A 274 -7.24 16.29 16.16
CA THR A 274 -7.50 15.52 17.40
C THR A 274 -7.88 14.08 17.05
N PRO A 275 -7.55 13.10 17.92
CA PRO A 275 -7.95 11.71 17.70
C PRO A 275 -9.46 11.58 17.51
N THR A 276 -9.87 10.89 16.44
CA THR A 276 -11.28 10.62 16.14
C THR A 276 -11.65 9.16 16.35
N THR A 277 -10.65 8.30 16.51
CA THR A 277 -10.83 6.87 16.78
C THR A 277 -11.63 6.65 18.06
N LEU A 278 -12.67 5.82 17.97
CA LEU A 278 -13.65 5.51 19.04
C LEU A 278 -14.49 6.70 19.55
N GLN A 279 -14.25 7.91 19.04
CA GLN A 279 -14.97 9.13 19.44
C GLN A 279 -15.98 9.57 18.39
N ALA A 280 -15.57 9.61 17.12
CA ALA A 280 -16.45 9.98 16.02
C ALA A 280 -17.27 8.80 15.52
N GLU A 281 -18.52 9.07 15.13
CA GLU A 281 -19.46 8.09 14.57
C GLU A 281 -19.74 8.41 13.10
N LEU A 282 -19.87 7.37 12.28
CA LEU A 282 -20.22 7.47 10.87
C LEU A 282 -21.39 6.54 10.54
N PRO A 283 -22.63 6.91 10.88
CA PRO A 283 -23.82 6.09 10.65
C PRO A 283 -24.39 6.27 9.22
N ALA A 284 -23.50 6.40 8.20
CA ALA A 284 -23.88 6.52 6.79
C ALA A 284 -24.68 5.28 6.32
N ASP A 285 -25.63 5.46 5.40
CA ASP A 285 -26.48 4.36 4.95
C ASP A 285 -25.68 3.25 4.25
N ALA A 286 -24.61 3.60 3.52
CA ALA A 286 -23.69 2.62 2.96
C ALA A 286 -23.01 1.77 4.05
N VAL A 287 -22.61 2.39 5.17
CA VAL A 287 -21.97 1.71 6.30
C VAL A 287 -22.95 0.73 6.97
N LYS A 288 -24.20 1.14 7.20
CA LYS A 288 -25.25 0.27 7.73
C LYS A 288 -25.47 -0.95 6.85
N THR A 289 -25.63 -0.74 5.53
CA THR A 289 -25.80 -1.81 4.56
C THR A 289 -24.63 -2.81 4.59
N VAL A 290 -23.40 -2.32 4.66
CA VAL A 290 -22.20 -3.17 4.72
C VAL A 290 -22.17 -4.00 6.01
N LEU A 291 -22.43 -3.38 7.16
CA LEU A 291 -22.38 -4.09 8.45
C LEU A 291 -23.53 -5.07 8.67
N GLU A 292 -24.72 -4.79 8.13
CA GLU A 292 -25.91 -5.63 8.26
C GLU A 292 -26.02 -6.71 7.19
N GLU A 293 -25.73 -6.37 5.92
CA GLU A 293 -25.92 -7.28 4.80
C GLU A 293 -24.63 -7.93 4.28
N GLY A 294 -23.46 -7.41 4.64
CA GLY A 294 -22.17 -7.90 4.17
C GLY A 294 -21.91 -7.65 2.67
N LYS A 295 -22.50 -6.60 2.08
CA LYS A 295 -22.37 -6.27 0.66
C LYS A 295 -21.79 -4.88 0.47
N PRO A 296 -20.98 -4.65 -0.58
CA PRO A 296 -20.55 -3.30 -0.95
C PRO A 296 -21.77 -2.40 -1.19
N ALA A 297 -21.70 -1.16 -0.71
CA ALA A 297 -22.77 -0.18 -0.83
C ALA A 297 -22.22 1.22 -1.06
N MET A 298 -23.07 2.10 -1.58
CA MET A 298 -22.81 3.53 -1.67
C MET A 298 -24.04 4.34 -1.25
N SER A 299 -23.79 5.53 -0.72
CA SER A 299 -24.82 6.48 -0.32
C SER A 299 -24.27 7.91 -0.37
N THR A 300 -25.18 8.86 -0.36
CA THR A 300 -24.82 10.28 -0.24
C THR A 300 -25.22 10.74 1.16
N ASP A 301 -24.25 11.03 2.00
CA ASP A 301 -24.43 11.36 3.41
C ASP A 301 -23.65 12.63 3.79
N GLU A 302 -23.82 13.09 5.01
CA GLU A 302 -22.97 14.11 5.61
C GLU A 302 -21.70 13.46 6.18
N ASN A 303 -20.52 13.97 5.81
CA ASN A 303 -19.25 13.49 6.35
C ASN A 303 -18.93 14.11 7.72
N LEU A 304 -17.83 13.69 8.34
CA LEU A 304 -17.38 14.17 9.66
C LEU A 304 -17.15 15.70 9.72
N ARG A 305 -17.04 16.38 8.58
CA ARG A 305 -16.84 17.83 8.46
C ARG A 305 -18.13 18.61 8.18
N GLY A 306 -19.28 17.95 8.18
CA GLY A 306 -20.58 18.57 7.87
C GLY A 306 -20.78 18.87 6.39
N MET A 307 -20.03 18.26 5.47
CA MET A 307 -20.20 18.41 4.03
C MET A 307 -20.98 17.23 3.47
N THR A 308 -21.83 17.48 2.47
CA THR A 308 -22.43 16.40 1.69
C THR A 308 -21.33 15.65 0.94
N ALA A 309 -21.28 14.35 1.09
CA ALA A 309 -20.25 13.49 0.51
C ALA A 309 -20.83 12.21 -0.08
N GLU A 310 -20.24 11.74 -1.16
CA GLU A 310 -20.42 10.38 -1.64
C GLU A 310 -19.64 9.44 -0.73
N THR A 311 -20.35 8.49 -0.15
CA THR A 311 -19.82 7.48 0.77
C THR A 311 -19.85 6.12 0.10
N PHE A 312 -18.69 5.50 -0.05
CA PHE A 312 -18.52 4.14 -0.57
C PHE A 312 -18.05 3.25 0.57
N ALA A 313 -18.60 2.05 0.70
CA ALA A 313 -18.23 1.14 1.76
C ALA A 313 -18.14 -0.31 1.25
N VAL A 314 -17.14 -1.06 1.76
CA VAL A 314 -16.95 -2.50 1.50
C VAL A 314 -16.83 -3.28 2.80
N PRO A 315 -17.33 -4.53 2.85
CA PRO A 315 -17.24 -5.35 4.04
C PRO A 315 -15.82 -5.91 4.24
N PHE A 316 -15.42 -5.95 5.49
CA PHE A 316 -14.20 -6.60 5.95
C PHE A 316 -14.50 -7.36 7.24
N VAL A 317 -13.96 -8.58 7.39
CA VAL A 317 -14.15 -9.39 8.61
C VAL A 317 -12.79 -9.89 9.06
N PHE A 318 -12.45 -9.67 10.33
CA PHE A 318 -11.25 -10.20 10.96
C PHE A 318 -11.58 -10.95 12.23
N GLN A 319 -11.17 -12.22 12.31
CA GLN A 319 -11.43 -13.10 13.47
C GLN A 319 -12.91 -13.06 13.94
N GLY A 320 -13.83 -13.04 12.97
CA GLY A 320 -15.28 -13.00 13.24
C GLY A 320 -15.83 -11.60 13.59
N VAL A 321 -14.99 -10.56 13.68
CA VAL A 321 -15.42 -9.18 13.93
C VAL A 321 -15.62 -8.46 12.59
N PRO A 322 -16.84 -8.01 12.26
CA PRO A 322 -17.12 -7.30 11.03
C PRO A 322 -16.81 -5.81 11.15
N TYR A 323 -16.28 -5.26 10.05
CA TYR A 323 -15.97 -3.84 9.85
C TYR A 323 -16.50 -3.39 8.50
N ALA A 324 -16.66 -2.08 8.34
CA ALA A 324 -16.81 -1.43 7.04
C ALA A 324 -15.54 -0.61 6.76
N ILE A 325 -14.90 -0.87 5.60
CA ILE A 325 -13.87 0.02 5.06
C ILE A 325 -14.59 1.01 4.17
N VAL A 326 -14.44 2.30 4.47
CA VAL A 326 -15.23 3.40 3.90
C VAL A 326 -14.31 4.37 3.18
N ALA A 327 -14.75 4.86 2.02
CA ALA A 327 -14.14 6.01 1.36
C ALA A 327 -15.21 7.08 1.18
N GLN A 328 -14.88 8.32 1.52
CA GLN A 328 -15.75 9.48 1.34
C GLN A 328 -15.06 10.54 0.48
N ILE A 329 -15.84 11.25 -0.35
CA ILE A 329 -15.41 12.43 -1.08
C ILE A 329 -16.55 13.43 -1.11
N SER A 330 -16.28 14.74 -0.94
CA SER A 330 -17.26 15.79 -1.08
C SER A 330 -17.93 15.75 -2.45
N THR A 331 -19.26 15.89 -2.49
CA THR A 331 -20.03 15.96 -3.75
C THR A 331 -19.59 17.14 -4.62
N ASP A 332 -19.16 18.25 -4.02
CA ASP A 332 -18.67 19.41 -4.75
C ASP A 332 -17.38 19.09 -5.52
N GLU A 333 -16.47 18.33 -4.94
CA GLU A 333 -15.27 17.89 -5.63
C GLU A 333 -15.57 16.77 -6.62
N ALA A 334 -16.34 15.76 -6.20
CA ALA A 334 -16.65 14.60 -7.02
C ALA A 334 -17.33 14.99 -8.35
N TYR A 335 -18.19 16.03 -8.34
CA TYR A 335 -18.94 16.49 -9.50
C TYR A 335 -18.51 17.86 -10.03
N ALA A 336 -17.33 18.37 -9.66
CA ALA A 336 -16.80 19.67 -10.10
C ALA A 336 -16.74 19.78 -11.63
N ASP A 337 -16.36 18.71 -12.32
CA ASP A 337 -16.30 18.65 -13.77
C ASP A 337 -17.68 18.78 -14.41
N LEU A 338 -18.72 18.24 -13.80
CA LEU A 338 -20.11 18.40 -14.29
C LEU A 338 -20.61 19.83 -14.12
N VAL A 339 -20.21 20.51 -13.04
CA VAL A 339 -20.57 21.94 -12.84
C VAL A 339 -19.88 22.78 -13.88
N SER A 340 -18.62 22.57 -14.18
CA SER A 340 -17.90 23.31 -15.24
C SER A 340 -18.49 23.04 -16.62
N MET A 341 -18.80 21.79 -16.95
CA MET A 341 -19.44 21.38 -18.19
C MET A 341 -20.80 22.03 -18.37
N ARG A 342 -21.59 22.14 -17.31
CA ARG A 342 -22.92 22.86 -17.36
C ARG A 342 -22.78 24.30 -17.81
N TRP A 343 -21.80 25.06 -17.31
CA TRP A 343 -21.56 26.43 -17.71
C TRP A 343 -21.07 26.56 -19.15
N ILE A 344 -20.18 25.64 -19.59
CA ILE A 344 -19.72 25.59 -20.99
C ILE A 344 -20.90 25.31 -21.93
N MET A 345 -21.75 24.32 -21.57
CA MET A 345 -22.93 23.97 -22.38
C MET A 345 -23.95 25.15 -22.48
N LEU A 346 -24.21 25.87 -21.39
CA LEU A 346 -25.06 27.03 -21.37
C LEU A 346 -24.46 28.17 -22.22
N GLY A 347 -23.16 28.40 -22.14
CA GLY A 347 -22.45 29.39 -22.95
C GLY A 347 -22.51 29.07 -24.45
N THR A 348 -22.26 27.85 -24.84
CA THR A 348 -22.32 27.40 -26.26
C THR A 348 -23.75 27.44 -26.78
N ALA A 349 -24.74 27.04 -26.00
CA ALA A 349 -26.15 27.14 -26.37
C ALA A 349 -26.59 28.62 -26.61
N LEU A 350 -26.17 29.55 -25.76
CA LEU A 350 -26.44 30.98 -25.91
C LEU A 350 -25.82 31.53 -27.20
N VAL A 351 -24.56 31.20 -27.48
CA VAL A 351 -23.89 31.64 -28.73
C VAL A 351 -24.63 31.10 -29.97
N LEU A 352 -25.03 29.83 -29.96
CA LEU A 352 -25.79 29.23 -31.05
C LEU A 352 -27.15 29.91 -31.27
N VAL A 353 -27.89 30.20 -30.21
CA VAL A 353 -29.16 30.90 -30.28
C VAL A 353 -29.00 32.32 -30.88
N ILE A 354 -27.96 33.05 -30.46
CA ILE A 354 -27.63 34.36 -31.00
C ILE A 354 -27.29 34.29 -32.51
N ALA A 355 -26.47 33.33 -32.91
CA ALA A 355 -26.07 33.10 -34.29
C ALA A 355 -27.31 32.78 -35.19
N VAL A 356 -28.18 31.87 -34.71
CA VAL A 356 -29.41 31.47 -35.42
C VAL A 356 -30.41 32.64 -35.48
N ALA A 357 -30.54 33.42 -34.40
CA ALA A 357 -31.38 34.63 -34.40
C ALA A 357 -30.86 35.67 -35.41
N GLY A 358 -29.55 35.90 -35.47
CA GLY A 358 -28.91 36.78 -36.46
C GLY A 358 -29.17 36.32 -37.89
N ALA A 359 -28.96 35.04 -38.18
CA ALA A 359 -29.26 34.44 -39.49
C ALA A 359 -30.74 34.53 -39.86
N GLY A 360 -31.65 34.31 -38.89
CA GLY A 360 -33.08 34.41 -39.07
C GLY A 360 -33.55 35.85 -39.39
N VAL A 361 -32.97 36.85 -38.73
CA VAL A 361 -33.25 38.28 -39.02
C VAL A 361 -32.72 38.67 -40.40
N PHE A 362 -31.52 38.20 -40.75
CA PHE A 362 -30.92 38.44 -42.07
C PHE A 362 -31.80 37.85 -43.20
N ALA A 363 -32.14 36.55 -43.09
CA ALA A 363 -33.03 35.90 -44.08
C ALA A 363 -34.41 36.55 -44.17
N SER A 364 -34.97 36.99 -43.03
CA SER A 364 -36.26 37.68 -43.02
C SER A 364 -36.20 39.03 -43.74
N ARG A 365 -35.11 39.78 -43.57
CA ARG A 365 -34.93 41.06 -44.28
C ARG A 365 -34.78 40.87 -45.79
N ASP A 366 -34.06 39.84 -46.17
CA ASP A 366 -33.79 39.61 -47.60
C ASP A 366 -34.94 38.99 -48.37
N ILE A 367 -35.86 38.29 -47.74
CA ILE A 367 -37.02 37.65 -48.38
C ILE A 367 -38.34 38.45 -48.16
N THR A 368 -38.62 38.82 -46.91
CA THR A 368 -39.97 39.30 -46.56
C THR A 368 -40.17 40.77 -46.84
N ALA A 369 -39.13 41.62 -46.76
CA ALA A 369 -39.22 43.01 -47.00
C ALA A 369 -39.54 43.31 -48.50
N PRO A 370 -38.84 42.65 -49.45
CA PRO A 370 -39.18 42.81 -50.88
C PRO A 370 -40.60 42.37 -51.25
N ILE A 371 -41.06 41.22 -50.68
CA ILE A 371 -42.45 40.76 -50.96
C ILE A 371 -43.50 41.77 -50.46
N SER A 372 -43.27 42.37 -49.28
CA SER A 372 -44.16 43.37 -48.72
C SER A 372 -44.19 44.63 -49.59
N GLN A 373 -43.03 45.05 -50.12
CA GLN A 373 -42.95 46.22 -51.04
C GLN A 373 -43.64 45.95 -52.36
N LEU A 374 -43.50 44.74 -52.95
CA LEU A 374 -44.20 44.35 -54.17
C LEU A 374 -45.71 44.33 -53.98
N THR A 375 -46.20 43.84 -52.84
CA THR A 375 -47.66 43.84 -52.53
C THR A 375 -48.21 45.24 -52.40
N HIS A 376 -47.44 46.16 -51.78
CA HIS A 376 -47.83 47.53 -51.63
C HIS A 376 -47.82 48.28 -52.98
N GLY A 377 -46.73 48.04 -53.78
CA GLY A 377 -46.63 48.61 -55.15
C GLY A 377 -47.77 48.16 -56.11
N MET A 378 -48.19 46.88 -56.00
CA MET A 378 -49.34 46.37 -56.75
C MET A 378 -50.68 47.06 -56.34
N SER A 379 -50.85 47.38 -55.05
CA SER A 379 -52.03 48.08 -54.56
C SER A 379 -52.07 49.53 -55.10
N GLU A 380 -50.96 50.25 -55.07
CA GLU A 380 -50.85 51.64 -55.62
C GLU A 380 -51.02 51.69 -57.15
N LEU A 381 -50.48 50.68 -57.85
CA LEU A 381 -50.68 50.57 -59.30
C LEU A 381 -52.14 50.36 -59.69
N ALA A 382 -52.90 49.60 -58.92
CA ALA A 382 -54.32 49.38 -59.10
C ALA A 382 -55.16 50.67 -58.86
N GLU A 383 -54.61 51.61 -58.04
CA GLU A 383 -55.23 52.93 -57.78
C GLU A 383 -54.83 54.01 -58.83
N GLY A 384 -54.04 53.66 -59.86
CA GLY A 384 -53.64 54.54 -60.94
C GLY A 384 -52.32 55.28 -60.71
N ASN A 385 -51.58 55.00 -59.64
CA ASN A 385 -50.30 55.60 -59.39
C ASN A 385 -49.17 54.74 -60.08
N THR A 386 -48.63 55.29 -61.19
CA THR A 386 -47.53 54.62 -61.94
C THR A 386 -46.16 54.94 -61.41
N ASN A 387 -46.06 55.80 -60.39
CA ASN A 387 -44.76 56.11 -59.73
C ASN A 387 -44.52 55.25 -58.47
N ILE A 388 -44.43 53.97 -58.64
CA ILE A 388 -44.18 53.00 -57.58
C ILE A 388 -42.70 52.56 -57.57
N ASP A 389 -42.15 52.38 -56.35
CA ASP A 389 -40.78 51.89 -56.15
C ASP A 389 -40.71 50.37 -56.40
N MET A 390 -39.90 49.97 -57.37
CA MET A 390 -39.71 48.59 -57.85
C MET A 390 -38.34 48.04 -57.43
N SER A 391 -38.03 48.11 -56.17
CA SER A 391 -36.71 47.80 -55.60
C SER A 391 -36.24 46.31 -55.74
N GLY A 392 -37.03 45.44 -56.41
CA GLY A 392 -36.74 44.03 -56.64
C GLY A 392 -36.34 43.58 -58.04
N LEU A 393 -36.29 44.49 -59.03
CA LEU A 393 -36.14 44.17 -60.44
C LEU A 393 -34.80 43.48 -60.83
N ASN A 394 -33.72 43.68 -60.05
CA ASN A 394 -32.38 43.15 -60.33
C ASN A 394 -32.07 41.86 -59.60
N ARG A 395 -33.08 41.28 -58.95
CA ARG A 395 -32.86 39.96 -58.28
C ARG A 395 -32.98 38.84 -59.29
N GLY A 396 -32.07 37.81 -59.14
CA GLY A 396 -32.07 36.61 -59.98
C GLY A 396 -32.89 35.44 -59.40
N ASP A 397 -33.71 35.67 -58.39
CA ASP A 397 -34.58 34.70 -57.68
C ASP A 397 -36.08 34.93 -58.03
N GLU A 398 -36.96 34.13 -57.47
CA GLU A 398 -38.39 34.15 -57.66
C GLU A 398 -39.02 35.52 -57.30
N ILE A 399 -38.40 36.23 -56.35
CA ILE A 399 -38.83 37.61 -55.97
C ILE A 399 -38.50 38.57 -57.10
N GLY A 400 -37.38 38.41 -57.81
CA GLY A 400 -37.01 39.14 -58.99
C GLY A 400 -37.98 38.90 -60.16
N ASP A 401 -38.46 37.67 -60.33
CA ASP A 401 -39.43 37.31 -61.38
C ASP A 401 -40.84 37.89 -61.07
N MET A 402 -41.25 37.93 -59.80
CA MET A 402 -42.43 38.61 -59.34
C MET A 402 -42.34 40.15 -59.60
N SER A 403 -41.17 40.76 -59.34
CA SER A 403 -40.91 42.18 -59.60
C SER A 403 -40.96 42.47 -61.06
N LYS A 404 -40.47 41.66 -61.96
CA LYS A 404 -40.54 41.75 -63.40
C LYS A 404 -41.97 41.61 -63.89
N ALA A 405 -42.77 40.69 -63.32
CA ALA A 405 -44.19 40.55 -63.67
C ALA A 405 -44.99 41.84 -63.34
N VAL A 406 -44.74 42.45 -62.18
CA VAL A 406 -45.34 43.70 -61.75
C VAL A 406 -44.87 44.85 -62.65
N GLU A 407 -43.62 44.86 -63.10
CA GLU A 407 -43.09 45.85 -64.04
C GLU A 407 -43.73 45.75 -65.44
N ILE A 408 -43.99 44.53 -65.93
CA ILE A 408 -44.76 44.40 -67.21
C ILE A 408 -46.15 45.06 -67.12
N PHE A 409 -46.81 44.89 -65.95
CA PHE A 409 -48.11 45.62 -65.72
C PHE A 409 -47.94 47.14 -65.64
N ARG A 410 -46.88 47.65 -65.07
CA ARG A 410 -46.54 49.08 -65.00
C ARG A 410 -46.16 49.60 -66.37
N ASN A 411 -45.35 48.88 -67.14
CA ASN A 411 -44.89 49.32 -68.45
C ASN A 411 -45.97 49.34 -69.48
N ASN A 412 -46.97 48.48 -69.47
CA ASN A 412 -48.19 48.59 -70.26
C ASN A 412 -49.01 49.79 -69.93
N ALA A 413 -48.91 50.38 -68.75
CA ALA A 413 -49.54 51.66 -68.38
C ALA A 413 -48.69 52.86 -68.80
N ILE A 414 -47.38 52.73 -68.97
CA ILE A 414 -46.42 53.81 -69.29
C ILE A 414 -46.13 53.91 -70.80
N GLU A 415 -46.31 52.86 -71.61
CA GLU A 415 -46.01 52.82 -73.07
C GLU A 415 -46.78 53.83 -73.91
N ARG A 416 -47.72 54.43 -73.30
CA ARG A 416 -48.47 55.61 -73.89
C ARG A 416 -47.78 56.95 -73.68
N ALA A 417 -46.71 57.09 -72.87
CA ALA A 417 -46.07 58.38 -72.50
C ALA A 417 -44.59 58.53 -72.88
N GLN A 418 -43.93 57.54 -73.54
CA GLN A 418 -42.45 57.45 -73.58
C GLN A 418 -41.80 57.50 -74.97
N LEU A 419 -42.31 58.19 -75.95
CA LEU A 419 -41.61 58.43 -77.22
C LEU A 419 -40.67 59.67 -77.22
N GLU A 420 -40.50 60.37 -76.11
CA GLU A 420 -39.66 61.59 -76.03
C GLU A 420 -38.44 61.54 -75.11
N GLU A 421 -38.13 60.42 -74.39
CA GLU A 421 -37.06 60.39 -73.37
C GLU A 421 -35.94 59.34 -73.58
N GLU A 422 -35.93 58.63 -74.68
CA GLU A 422 -35.03 57.47 -74.92
C GLU A 422 -33.54 57.82 -75.14
N ASN A 423 -33.25 59.06 -75.60
CA ASN A 423 -31.85 59.48 -75.88
C ASN A 423 -31.07 60.02 -74.68
N LYS A 424 -31.70 60.31 -73.55
CA LYS A 424 -30.99 60.71 -72.32
C LYS A 424 -30.70 59.55 -71.35
N ARG A 425 -31.38 58.43 -71.52
CA ARG A 425 -31.24 57.25 -70.64
C ARG A 425 -30.08 56.34 -70.99
N GLU A 426 -29.63 56.27 -72.27
CA GLU A 426 -28.48 55.44 -72.61
C GLU A 426 -27.15 55.93 -72.02
N GLU A 427 -26.91 57.25 -71.93
CA GLU A 427 -25.68 57.77 -71.30
C GLU A 427 -25.71 57.62 -69.79
N ALA A 428 -26.85 57.86 -69.09
CA ALA A 428 -26.98 57.65 -67.69
C ALA A 428 -26.89 56.17 -67.28
N ALA A 429 -27.47 55.28 -68.12
CA ALA A 429 -27.35 53.80 -67.92
C ALA A 429 -25.95 53.26 -68.13
N LYS A 430 -25.13 53.83 -68.99
CA LYS A 430 -23.72 53.49 -69.18
C LYS A 430 -22.92 53.96 -67.99
N GLU A 431 -23.16 55.14 -67.43
CA GLU A 431 -22.45 55.68 -66.29
C GLU A 431 -22.82 54.95 -64.99
N GLU A 432 -24.08 54.54 -64.77
CA GLU A 432 -24.55 53.77 -63.68
C GLU A 432 -24.02 52.30 -63.75
N ARG A 433 -23.97 51.74 -64.96
CA ARG A 433 -23.37 50.41 -65.19
C ARG A 433 -21.87 50.41 -64.93
N ALA A 434 -21.13 51.46 -65.30
CA ALA A 434 -19.73 51.67 -65.01
C ALA A 434 -19.48 51.75 -63.50
N LYS A 435 -20.28 52.57 -62.76
CA LYS A 435 -20.24 52.71 -61.31
C LYS A 435 -20.58 51.41 -60.58
N ASN A 436 -21.50 50.59 -61.09
CA ASN A 436 -21.84 49.28 -60.53
C ASN A 436 -20.74 48.26 -60.82
N ILE A 437 -20.11 48.30 -62.01
CA ILE A 437 -18.93 47.45 -62.29
C ILE A 437 -17.76 47.81 -61.37
N ASP A 438 -17.44 49.09 -61.18
CA ASP A 438 -16.44 49.57 -60.28
C ASP A 438 -16.67 49.10 -58.84
N LYS A 439 -17.92 49.15 -58.31
CA LYS A 439 -18.27 48.61 -57.01
C LYS A 439 -18.10 47.10 -56.91
N LEU A 440 -18.54 46.39 -57.97
CA LEU A 440 -18.35 44.92 -58.01
C LEU A 440 -16.84 44.50 -58.03
N ILE A 441 -16.05 45.24 -58.84
CA ILE A 441 -14.60 45.07 -58.87
C ILE A 441 -13.95 45.32 -57.52
N ALA A 442 -14.28 46.45 -56.86
CA ALA A 442 -13.78 46.80 -55.52
C ALA A 442 -14.17 45.77 -54.46
N ASN A 443 -15.40 45.27 -54.51
CA ASN A 443 -15.87 44.22 -53.61
C ASN A 443 -15.16 42.89 -53.87
N PHE A 444 -14.96 42.53 -55.16
CA PHE A 444 -14.24 41.32 -55.54
C PHE A 444 -12.76 41.40 -55.12
N GLU A 445 -12.11 42.55 -55.34
CA GLU A 445 -10.71 42.81 -54.93
C GLU A 445 -10.59 42.65 -53.43
N THR A 446 -11.47 43.30 -52.62
CA THR A 446 -11.46 43.24 -51.18
C THR A 446 -11.69 41.82 -50.65
N SER A 447 -12.72 41.14 -51.17
CA SER A 447 -13.05 39.77 -50.77
C SER A 447 -11.94 38.77 -51.13
N THR A 448 -11.35 38.87 -52.31
CA THR A 448 -10.28 38.00 -52.78
C THR A 448 -8.99 38.25 -51.99
N ALA A 449 -8.66 39.53 -51.72
CA ALA A 449 -7.50 39.88 -50.90
C ALA A 449 -7.64 39.33 -49.47
N GLN A 450 -8.84 39.38 -48.89
CA GLN A 450 -9.13 38.82 -47.56
C GLN A 450 -9.00 37.30 -47.58
N MET A 451 -9.58 36.60 -48.56
CA MET A 451 -9.43 35.13 -48.69
C MET A 451 -8.00 34.69 -48.88
N LEU A 452 -7.24 35.33 -49.75
CA LEU A 452 -5.83 35.01 -49.98
C LEU A 452 -4.97 35.32 -48.77
N GLY A 453 -5.29 36.41 -48.04
CA GLY A 453 -4.64 36.72 -46.75
C GLY A 453 -4.89 35.66 -45.71
N ALA A 454 -6.14 35.14 -45.60
CA ALA A 454 -6.46 34.05 -44.69
C ALA A 454 -5.76 32.73 -45.06
N VAL A 455 -5.65 32.40 -46.36
CA VAL A 455 -4.94 31.22 -46.83
C VAL A 455 -3.44 31.32 -46.54
N SER A 456 -2.84 32.51 -46.76
CA SER A 456 -1.42 32.74 -46.46
C SER A 456 -1.12 32.63 -44.96
N ALA A 457 -2.03 33.20 -44.11
CA ALA A 457 -1.89 33.06 -42.67
C ALA A 457 -1.99 31.59 -42.18
N ALA A 458 -2.95 30.85 -42.74
CA ALA A 458 -3.10 29.41 -42.44
C ALA A 458 -1.88 28.59 -42.89
N ALA A 459 -1.30 28.92 -44.06
CA ALA A 459 -0.08 28.26 -44.51
C ALA A 459 1.11 28.53 -43.55
N THR A 460 1.28 29.77 -43.07
CA THR A 460 2.31 30.12 -42.10
C THR A 460 2.09 29.41 -40.74
N GLU A 461 0.85 29.26 -40.32
CA GLU A 461 0.52 28.52 -39.09
C GLU A 461 0.82 27.02 -39.24
N MET A 462 0.54 26.43 -40.41
CA MET A 462 0.89 25.07 -40.74
C MET A 462 2.44 24.87 -40.73
N GLU A 463 3.20 25.82 -41.29
CA GLU A 463 4.66 25.81 -41.27
C GLU A 463 5.21 25.83 -39.86
N ASN A 464 4.70 26.72 -39.01
CA ASN A 464 5.10 26.78 -37.59
C ASN A 464 4.77 25.48 -36.85
N THR A 465 3.58 24.92 -37.09
CA THR A 465 3.16 23.65 -36.51
C THR A 465 4.04 22.51 -36.95
N ALA A 466 4.39 22.41 -38.22
CA ALA A 466 5.27 21.39 -38.77
C ALA A 466 6.69 21.47 -38.17
N ASN A 467 7.23 22.68 -38.03
CA ASN A 467 8.51 22.92 -37.39
C ASN A 467 8.49 22.50 -35.90
N ALA A 468 7.42 22.80 -35.17
CA ALA A 468 7.24 22.38 -33.80
C ALA A 468 7.13 20.84 -33.70
N MET A 469 6.42 20.17 -34.62
CA MET A 469 6.33 18.71 -34.70
C MET A 469 7.70 18.07 -34.93
N THR A 470 8.51 18.60 -35.84
CA THR A 470 9.89 18.11 -36.08
C THR A 470 10.74 18.23 -34.84
N SER A 471 10.73 19.37 -34.16
CA SER A 471 11.47 19.60 -32.90
C SER A 471 11.02 18.65 -31.80
N THR A 472 9.72 18.36 -31.72
CA THR A 472 9.16 17.40 -30.76
C THR A 472 9.62 15.97 -31.08
N ALA A 473 9.61 15.57 -32.34
CA ALA A 473 10.09 14.28 -32.81
C ALA A 473 11.60 14.08 -32.53
N ASP A 474 12.41 15.11 -32.76
CA ASP A 474 13.85 15.09 -32.47
C ASP A 474 14.10 14.94 -30.95
N THR A 475 13.30 15.64 -30.12
CA THR A 475 13.37 15.51 -28.66
C THR A 475 12.95 14.11 -28.21
N ALA A 476 11.91 13.53 -28.80
CA ALA A 476 11.47 12.17 -28.53
C ALA A 476 12.56 11.15 -28.90
N ASN A 477 13.21 11.30 -30.05
CA ASN A 477 14.32 10.45 -30.47
C ASN A 477 15.53 10.53 -29.51
N ALA A 478 15.90 11.73 -29.07
CA ALA A 478 16.99 11.90 -28.09
C ALA A 478 16.66 11.24 -26.75
N LYS A 479 15.42 11.38 -26.26
CA LYS A 479 14.96 10.71 -25.03
C LYS A 479 14.88 9.20 -25.19
N ALA A 480 14.39 8.72 -26.33
CA ALA A 480 14.36 7.30 -26.66
C ALA A 480 15.76 6.68 -26.64
N GLY A 481 16.75 7.37 -27.24
CA GLY A 481 18.14 6.95 -27.20
C GLY A 481 18.70 6.85 -25.77
N ALA A 482 18.38 7.82 -24.89
CA ALA A 482 18.81 7.78 -23.50
C ALA A 482 18.15 6.63 -22.71
N VAL A 483 16.86 6.35 -22.96
CA VAL A 483 16.15 5.21 -22.31
C VAL A 483 16.71 3.87 -22.81
N ALA A 484 17.02 3.73 -24.12
CA ALA A 484 17.64 2.53 -24.67
C ALA A 484 18.98 2.24 -23.99
N ALA A 485 19.85 3.24 -23.86
CA ALA A 485 21.14 3.10 -23.17
C ALA A 485 20.97 2.72 -21.68
N ALA A 486 20.02 3.33 -20.99
CA ALA A 486 19.72 2.98 -19.59
C ALA A 486 19.16 1.55 -19.44
N SER A 487 18.37 1.06 -20.42
CA SER A 487 17.85 -0.31 -20.42
C SER A 487 18.96 -1.34 -20.68
N GLU A 488 19.92 -1.03 -21.56
CA GLU A 488 21.11 -1.87 -21.78
C GLU A 488 21.98 -1.95 -20.51
N GLU A 489 22.19 -0.83 -19.84
CA GLU A 489 22.92 -0.79 -18.56
C GLU A 489 22.19 -1.57 -17.47
N ALA A 490 20.86 -1.42 -17.37
CA ALA A 490 20.03 -2.19 -16.44
C ALA A 490 20.13 -3.70 -16.72
N SER A 491 20.05 -4.13 -17.98
CA SER A 491 20.19 -5.54 -18.37
C SER A 491 21.56 -6.10 -17.99
N ALA A 492 22.64 -5.34 -18.19
CA ALA A 492 23.99 -5.74 -17.77
C ALA A 492 24.12 -5.88 -16.24
N ASN A 493 23.51 -4.97 -15.49
CA ASN A 493 23.47 -5.02 -14.02
C ASN A 493 22.66 -6.23 -13.54
N VAL A 494 21.51 -6.49 -14.12
CA VAL A 494 20.66 -7.66 -13.85
C VAL A 494 21.43 -8.97 -14.10
N GLN A 495 22.19 -9.07 -15.19
CA GLN A 495 23.04 -10.22 -15.48
C GLN A 495 24.14 -10.41 -14.42
N THR A 496 24.69 -9.33 -13.89
CA THR A 496 25.68 -9.37 -12.80
C THR A 496 25.05 -9.90 -11.51
N VAL A 497 23.83 -9.43 -11.18
CA VAL A 497 23.09 -9.91 -10.01
C VAL A 497 22.70 -11.38 -10.16
N ALA A 498 22.31 -11.82 -11.37
CA ALA A 498 22.05 -13.24 -11.67
C ALA A 498 23.25 -14.13 -11.34
N SER A 499 24.43 -13.74 -11.81
CA SER A 499 25.69 -14.47 -11.55
C SER A 499 26.03 -14.49 -10.07
N ALA A 500 25.80 -13.39 -9.33
CA ALA A 500 26.00 -13.33 -7.89
C ALA A 500 25.01 -14.25 -7.14
N ALA A 501 23.74 -14.31 -7.55
CA ALA A 501 22.75 -15.20 -6.98
C ALA A 501 23.09 -16.69 -7.19
N GLU A 502 23.62 -17.05 -8.39
CA GLU A 502 24.11 -18.41 -8.64
C GLU A 502 25.30 -18.76 -7.72
N GLN A 503 26.24 -17.84 -7.53
CA GLN A 503 27.37 -18.03 -6.62
C GLN A 503 26.90 -18.17 -5.17
N LEU A 504 25.93 -17.36 -4.74
CA LEU A 504 25.31 -17.47 -3.40
C LEU A 504 24.64 -18.83 -3.22
N SER A 505 23.87 -19.31 -4.20
CA SER A 505 23.23 -20.62 -4.16
C SER A 505 24.24 -21.75 -3.97
N ALA A 506 25.35 -21.70 -4.69
CA ALA A 506 26.44 -22.68 -4.53
C ALA A 506 27.12 -22.61 -3.15
N ALA A 507 27.34 -21.40 -2.62
CA ALA A 507 27.93 -21.21 -1.30
C ALA A 507 26.99 -21.70 -0.18
N ILE A 508 25.69 -21.44 -0.28
CA ILE A 508 24.65 -21.92 0.63
C ILE A 508 24.60 -23.43 0.67
N GLU A 509 24.66 -24.11 -0.48
CA GLU A 509 24.69 -25.57 -0.56
C GLU A 509 25.95 -26.13 0.10
N GLU A 510 27.12 -25.50 -0.06
CA GLU A 510 28.36 -25.89 0.62
C GLU A 510 28.23 -25.71 2.13
N ILE A 511 27.65 -24.58 2.61
CA ILE A 511 27.41 -24.38 4.05
C ILE A 511 26.47 -25.46 4.59
N ARG A 512 25.39 -25.78 3.89
CA ARG A 512 24.44 -26.85 4.25
C ARG A 512 25.19 -28.20 4.45
N ARG A 513 26.08 -28.54 3.52
CA ARG A 513 26.89 -29.75 3.60
C ARG A 513 27.84 -29.76 4.83
N GLN A 514 28.46 -28.60 5.13
CA GLN A 514 29.36 -28.47 6.28
C GLN A 514 28.58 -28.56 7.61
N VAL A 515 27.39 -28.01 7.71
CA VAL A 515 26.52 -28.11 8.89
C VAL A 515 26.12 -29.57 9.14
N LEU A 516 25.72 -30.32 8.12
CA LEU A 516 25.40 -31.74 8.23
C LEU A 516 26.62 -32.54 8.69
N GLN A 517 27.81 -32.25 8.18
CA GLN A 517 29.04 -32.85 8.59
C GLN A 517 29.38 -32.54 10.06
N SER A 518 29.20 -31.27 10.49
CA SER A 518 29.42 -30.83 11.88
C SER A 518 28.49 -31.56 12.85
N ASN A 519 27.20 -31.71 12.49
CA ASN A 519 26.25 -32.49 13.27
C ASN A 519 26.69 -33.97 13.46
N SER A 520 27.15 -34.60 12.37
CA SER A 520 27.66 -35.97 12.42
C SER A 520 28.92 -36.11 13.30
N VAL A 521 29.83 -35.12 13.26
CA VAL A 521 31.00 -35.06 14.12
C VAL A 521 30.60 -34.88 15.59
N GLY A 522 29.65 -34.01 15.88
CA GLY A 522 29.08 -33.78 17.20
C GLY A 522 28.45 -35.06 17.79
N GLU A 523 27.67 -35.79 16.99
CA GLU A 523 27.09 -37.07 17.42
C GLU A 523 28.14 -38.10 17.80
N ARG A 524 29.19 -38.24 17.00
CA ARG A 524 30.32 -39.15 17.32
C ARG A 524 31.05 -38.70 18.58
N ALA A 525 31.23 -37.39 18.79
CA ALA A 525 31.88 -36.87 19.99
C ALA A 525 31.05 -37.17 21.25
N ALA A 526 29.73 -36.95 21.21
CA ALA A 526 28.81 -37.29 22.29
C ALA A 526 28.86 -38.81 22.64
N ASN A 527 28.82 -39.68 21.63
CA ASN A 527 28.89 -41.12 21.83
C ASN A 527 30.25 -41.54 22.44
N THR A 528 31.33 -40.88 22.04
CA THR A 528 32.68 -41.14 22.61
C THR A 528 32.76 -40.67 24.05
N ALA A 529 32.23 -39.49 24.39
CA ALA A 529 32.18 -38.97 25.75
C ALA A 529 31.34 -39.89 26.67
N ASN A 530 30.17 -40.33 26.23
CA ASN A 530 29.33 -41.26 26.98
C ASN A 530 30.05 -42.61 27.24
N SER A 531 30.77 -43.14 26.23
CA SER A 531 31.55 -44.35 26.40
C SER A 531 32.72 -44.18 27.39
N ALA A 532 33.37 -43.01 27.36
CA ALA A 532 34.42 -42.67 28.33
C ALA A 532 33.84 -42.53 29.75
N ASN A 533 32.69 -41.86 29.91
CA ASN A 533 31.99 -41.73 31.19
C ASN A 533 31.70 -43.10 31.81
N THR A 534 31.12 -44.03 31.05
CA THR A 534 30.85 -45.42 31.53
C THR A 534 32.10 -46.15 32.00
N LYS A 535 33.22 -45.96 31.29
CA LYS A 535 34.50 -46.60 31.69
C LYS A 535 35.07 -46.01 32.99
N ILE A 536 34.94 -44.66 33.16
CA ILE A 536 35.43 -44.01 34.38
C ILE A 536 34.54 -44.34 35.59
N GLU A 537 33.23 -44.41 35.39
CA GLU A 537 32.30 -44.88 36.44
C GLU A 537 32.66 -46.30 36.88
N GLY A 538 32.99 -47.18 35.93
CA GLY A 538 33.49 -48.54 36.26
C GLY A 538 34.80 -48.50 37.03
N LEU A 539 35.71 -47.55 36.71
CA LEU A 539 36.98 -47.39 37.45
C LEU A 539 36.75 -46.86 38.88
N SER A 540 35.83 -45.93 39.05
CA SER A 540 35.41 -45.37 40.34
C SER A 540 34.86 -46.48 41.26
N GLU A 541 34.00 -47.34 40.74
CA GLU A 541 33.45 -48.47 41.47
C GLU A 541 34.52 -49.49 41.85
N ALA A 542 35.48 -49.80 40.95
CA ALA A 542 36.59 -50.66 41.25
C ALA A 542 37.52 -50.11 42.37
N ALA A 543 37.78 -48.76 42.31
CA ALA A 543 38.58 -48.11 43.37
C ALA A 543 37.82 -48.08 44.70
N ARG A 544 36.50 -47.96 44.71
CA ARG A 544 35.70 -48.11 45.95
C ARG A 544 35.83 -49.53 46.59
N GLN A 545 35.70 -50.56 45.76
CA GLN A 545 35.80 -51.92 46.20
C GLN A 545 37.23 -52.27 46.75
N ILE A 546 38.28 -51.74 46.09
CA ILE A 546 39.65 -51.88 46.60
C ILE A 546 39.80 -51.18 47.94
N GLY A 547 39.20 -49.97 48.12
CA GLY A 547 39.19 -49.25 49.40
C GLY A 547 38.56 -50.05 50.53
N GLU A 548 37.47 -50.76 50.28
CA GLU A 548 36.82 -51.65 51.26
C GLU A 548 37.71 -52.82 51.64
N VAL A 549 38.39 -53.43 50.67
CA VAL A 549 39.33 -54.53 50.95
C VAL A 549 40.53 -54.03 51.74
N VAL A 550 41.08 -52.85 51.41
CA VAL A 550 42.22 -52.26 52.16
C VAL A 550 41.85 -52.00 53.63
N THR A 551 40.61 -51.43 53.84
CA THR A 551 40.10 -51.24 55.22
C THR A 551 39.99 -52.53 55.98
N LEU A 552 39.52 -53.64 55.38
CA LEU A 552 39.44 -54.96 55.98
C LEU A 552 40.83 -55.46 56.33
N ILE A 553 41.85 -55.28 55.43
CA ILE A 553 43.24 -55.72 55.72
C ILE A 553 43.82 -54.91 56.89
N GLN A 554 43.49 -53.61 57.00
CA GLN A 554 43.87 -52.74 58.10
C GLN A 554 43.28 -53.22 59.41
N ASP A 555 42.02 -53.56 59.44
CA ASP A 555 41.36 -54.17 60.63
C ASP A 555 41.99 -55.46 61.03
N ILE A 556 42.33 -56.36 60.07
CA ILE A 556 43.05 -57.64 60.33
C ILE A 556 44.45 -57.39 60.88
N ALA A 557 45.20 -56.42 60.35
CA ALA A 557 46.50 -56.02 60.84
C ALA A 557 46.42 -55.51 62.30
N GLU A 558 45.39 -54.68 62.63
CA GLU A 558 45.18 -54.18 63.98
C GLU A 558 44.81 -55.30 64.94
N GLN A 559 43.91 -56.21 64.54
CA GLN A 559 43.62 -57.44 65.33
C GLN A 559 44.86 -58.33 65.54
N THR A 560 45.65 -58.51 64.49
CA THR A 560 46.92 -59.36 64.57
C THR A 560 47.90 -58.69 65.51
N ASN A 561 48.02 -57.34 65.49
CA ASN A 561 48.88 -56.61 66.43
C ASN A 561 48.43 -56.80 67.89
N LEU A 562 47.08 -56.74 68.13
CA LEU A 562 46.51 -57.00 69.46
C LEU A 562 46.73 -58.45 69.91
N LEU A 563 46.56 -59.44 69.04
CA LEU A 563 46.83 -60.85 69.32
C LEU A 563 48.32 -61.09 69.64
N ALA A 564 49.22 -60.49 68.87
CA ALA A 564 50.67 -60.57 69.09
C ALA A 564 51.05 -59.85 70.37
N LEU A 565 50.43 -58.73 70.75
CA LEU A 565 50.65 -58.08 72.03
C LEU A 565 50.21 -58.97 73.19
N ASN A 566 49.02 -59.59 73.10
CA ASN A 566 48.55 -60.56 74.14
C ASN A 566 49.48 -61.76 74.26
N ALA A 567 49.95 -62.29 73.11
CA ALA A 567 50.93 -63.42 73.10
C ALA A 567 52.28 -63.00 73.72
N THR A 568 52.74 -61.76 73.46
CA THR A 568 53.98 -61.23 74.10
C THR A 568 53.84 -61.12 75.61
N ILE A 569 52.65 -60.63 76.06
CA ILE A 569 52.37 -60.56 77.53
C ILE A 569 52.34 -61.93 78.17
N GLU A 570 51.74 -62.94 77.59
CA GLU A 570 51.64 -64.26 78.12
C GLU A 570 53.01 -65.01 78.07
N ALA A 571 53.79 -64.76 77.00
CA ALA A 571 55.16 -65.26 76.90
C ALA A 571 56.08 -64.66 77.98
N ALA A 572 55.90 -63.36 78.31
CA ALA A 572 56.62 -62.74 79.43
C ALA A 572 56.20 -63.32 80.78
N ARG A 573 54.98 -63.75 80.92
CA ARG A 573 54.40 -64.36 82.14
C ARG A 573 54.89 -65.78 82.36
N ALA A 574 55.23 -66.48 81.23
CA ALA A 574 55.81 -67.85 81.30
C ALA A 574 57.33 -67.94 81.67
N GLY A 575 57.97 -66.77 81.81
CA GLY A 575 59.37 -66.67 82.24
C GLY A 575 60.36 -67.30 81.23
N GLU A 576 61.38 -68.05 81.69
CA GLU A 576 62.43 -68.70 80.86
C GLU A 576 61.84 -69.64 79.78
N ALA A 577 60.74 -70.34 80.06
CA ALA A 577 60.09 -71.25 79.12
C ALA A 577 59.37 -70.48 77.94
N GLY A 578 59.08 -69.21 78.08
CA GLY A 578 58.36 -68.40 77.12
C GLY A 578 59.29 -67.64 76.12
N LYS A 579 60.62 -67.65 76.29
CA LYS A 579 61.54 -66.80 75.46
C LYS A 579 61.44 -67.03 73.96
N GLY A 580 61.26 -68.25 73.49
CA GLY A 580 61.07 -68.53 72.04
C GLY A 580 59.76 -68.00 71.50
N PHE A 581 58.70 -68.09 72.31
CA PHE A 581 57.38 -67.53 71.97
C PHE A 581 57.37 -66.00 71.97
N ALA A 582 58.13 -65.37 72.88
CA ALA A 582 58.24 -63.89 72.94
C ALA A 582 58.90 -63.33 71.68
N VAL A 583 59.90 -63.95 71.12
CA VAL A 583 60.57 -63.55 69.89
C VAL A 583 59.60 -63.64 68.69
N VAL A 584 58.87 -64.78 68.57
CA VAL A 584 57.90 -64.95 67.50
C VAL A 584 56.72 -63.92 67.64
N ALA A 585 56.24 -63.71 68.86
CA ALA A 585 55.17 -62.71 69.09
C ALA A 585 55.65 -61.31 68.78
N SER A 586 56.87 -60.91 69.08
CA SER A 586 57.46 -59.62 68.70
C SER A 586 57.60 -59.47 67.20
N GLU A 587 58.01 -60.52 66.48
CA GLU A 587 58.14 -60.52 65.03
C GLU A 587 56.76 -60.39 64.34
N VAL A 588 55.75 -61.14 64.85
CA VAL A 588 54.36 -61.01 64.34
C VAL A 588 53.78 -59.58 64.58
N LYS A 589 54.10 -59.00 65.74
CA LYS A 589 53.70 -57.63 66.06
C LYS A 589 54.35 -56.62 65.13
N GLU A 590 55.63 -56.76 64.85
CA GLU A 590 56.34 -55.89 63.91
C GLU A 590 55.77 -56.01 62.48
N LEU A 591 55.49 -57.22 62.03
CA LEU A 591 54.89 -57.50 60.74
C LEU A 591 53.45 -56.89 60.63
N ALA A 592 52.66 -56.98 61.69
CA ALA A 592 51.37 -56.41 61.79
C ALA A 592 51.41 -54.83 61.69
N ASN A 593 52.37 -54.21 62.40
CA ASN A 593 52.59 -52.76 62.29
C ASN A 593 53.05 -52.34 60.89
N GLN A 594 53.93 -53.12 60.25
CA GLN A 594 54.34 -52.84 58.86
C GLN A 594 53.20 -53.03 57.91
N THR A 595 52.32 -54.02 58.11
CA THR A 595 51.12 -54.25 57.31
C THR A 595 50.13 -53.05 57.45
N ALA A 596 49.86 -52.58 58.68
CA ALA A 596 49.01 -51.43 58.97
C ALA A 596 49.52 -50.14 58.26
N LYS A 597 50.83 -49.89 58.32
CA LYS A 597 51.45 -48.75 57.64
C LYS A 597 51.35 -48.90 56.14
N ALA A 598 51.57 -50.03 55.54
CA ALA A 598 51.44 -50.25 54.11
C ALA A 598 49.97 -50.06 53.64
N THR A 599 48.99 -50.54 54.43
CA THR A 599 47.59 -50.39 54.14
C THR A 599 47.14 -48.92 54.24
N GLU A 600 47.68 -48.12 55.16
CA GLU A 600 47.43 -46.66 55.25
C GLU A 600 47.94 -45.93 54.01
N GLU A 601 49.16 -46.24 53.55
CA GLU A 601 49.75 -45.71 52.34
C GLU A 601 48.90 -46.06 51.10
N ILE A 602 48.42 -47.33 51.01
CA ILE A 602 47.55 -47.80 49.93
C ILE A 602 46.17 -47.06 50.01
N SER A 603 45.57 -46.89 51.20
CA SER A 603 44.33 -46.21 51.42
C SER A 603 44.40 -44.73 50.93
N GLN A 604 45.51 -44.05 51.23
CA GLN A 604 45.75 -42.69 50.75
C GLN A 604 45.81 -42.62 49.19
N GLN A 605 46.52 -43.62 48.59
CA GLN A 605 46.63 -43.71 47.15
C GLN A 605 45.27 -44.00 46.48
N ILE A 606 44.43 -44.86 47.04
CA ILE A 606 43.10 -45.17 46.60
C ILE A 606 42.19 -43.92 46.70
N GLY A 607 42.29 -43.19 47.83
CA GLY A 607 41.59 -41.91 47.98
C GLY A 607 41.94 -40.88 46.88
N SER A 608 43.24 -40.80 46.51
CA SER A 608 43.66 -39.92 45.37
C SER A 608 43.13 -40.42 44.04
N VAL A 609 43.05 -41.70 43.78
CA VAL A 609 42.46 -42.28 42.56
C VAL A 609 40.93 -41.93 42.49
N GLN A 610 40.22 -42.08 43.59
CA GLN A 610 38.79 -41.75 43.66
C GLN A 610 38.52 -40.26 43.37
N SER A 611 39.31 -39.35 43.93
CA SER A 611 39.21 -37.90 43.63
C SER A 611 39.45 -37.63 42.18
N SER A 612 40.55 -38.17 41.61
CA SER A 612 40.86 -37.93 40.18
C SER A 612 39.83 -38.55 39.23
N THR A 613 39.21 -39.67 39.60
CA THR A 613 38.12 -40.26 38.79
C THR A 613 36.85 -39.42 38.88
N SER A 614 36.48 -38.81 40.01
CA SER A 614 35.40 -37.90 40.18
C SER A 614 35.59 -36.65 39.34
N GLU A 615 36.76 -36.02 39.40
CA GLU A 615 37.10 -34.85 38.56
C GLU A 615 37.01 -35.16 37.06
N ALA A 616 37.41 -36.36 36.65
CA ALA A 616 37.33 -36.81 35.27
C ALA A 616 35.84 -37.00 34.80
N VAL A 617 34.97 -37.51 35.69
CA VAL A 617 33.50 -37.62 35.42
C VAL A 617 32.91 -36.24 35.18
N ASP A 618 33.23 -35.27 36.03
CA ASP A 618 32.71 -33.91 35.90
C ASP A 618 33.20 -33.24 34.61
N ALA A 619 34.47 -33.38 34.26
CA ALA A 619 35.03 -32.90 33.01
C ALA A 619 34.33 -33.49 31.75
N ILE A 620 34.03 -34.81 31.79
CA ILE A 620 33.31 -35.47 30.68
C ILE A 620 31.86 -35.00 30.60
N ARG A 621 31.19 -34.73 31.71
CA ARG A 621 29.85 -34.16 31.73
C ARG A 621 29.84 -32.76 31.05
N GLU A 622 30.82 -31.91 31.38
CA GLU A 622 30.98 -30.61 30.74
C GLU A 622 31.18 -30.72 29.21
N VAL A 623 32.01 -31.65 28.77
CA VAL A 623 32.19 -31.96 27.33
C VAL A 623 30.86 -32.39 26.69
N THR A 624 30.05 -33.20 27.39
CA THR A 624 28.77 -33.68 26.87
C THR A 624 27.77 -32.52 26.70
N VAL A 625 27.73 -31.60 27.67
CA VAL A 625 26.91 -30.38 27.60
C VAL A 625 27.34 -29.52 26.40
N THR A 626 28.63 -29.20 26.29
CA THR A 626 29.19 -28.41 25.20
C THR A 626 28.89 -29.00 23.81
N VAL A 627 28.96 -30.32 23.66
CA VAL A 627 28.62 -31.01 22.41
C VAL A 627 27.12 -30.91 22.11
N SER A 628 26.25 -30.93 23.15
CA SER A 628 24.81 -30.73 22.98
C SER A 628 24.48 -29.32 22.48
N GLU A 629 25.11 -28.31 23.07
CA GLU A 629 24.98 -26.88 22.62
C GLU A 629 25.47 -26.71 21.18
N MET A 630 26.62 -27.32 20.82
CA MET A 630 27.08 -27.27 19.42
C MET A 630 26.08 -27.88 18.44
N ARG A 631 25.35 -28.93 18.80
CA ARG A 631 24.31 -29.53 17.97
C ARG A 631 23.11 -28.62 17.82
N GLU A 632 22.69 -27.94 18.87
CA GLU A 632 21.59 -26.97 18.84
C GLU A 632 21.93 -25.77 17.91
N ILE A 633 23.15 -25.23 18.06
CA ILE A 633 23.67 -24.20 17.19
C ILE A 633 23.69 -24.66 15.72
N ALA A 634 24.17 -25.88 15.45
CA ALA A 634 24.20 -26.44 14.12
C ALA A 634 22.80 -26.60 13.52
N GLN A 635 21.79 -26.91 14.32
CA GLN A 635 20.39 -27.01 13.90
C GLN A 635 19.79 -25.64 13.57
N THR A 636 20.10 -24.61 14.35
CA THR A 636 19.71 -23.22 14.08
C THR A 636 20.33 -22.71 12.79
N ILE A 637 21.65 -23.02 12.57
CA ILE A 637 22.32 -22.66 11.31
C ILE A 637 21.65 -23.37 10.13
N ALA A 638 21.29 -24.67 10.27
CA ALA A 638 20.61 -25.41 9.20
C ALA A 638 19.30 -24.76 8.79
N SER A 639 18.47 -24.34 9.75
CA SER A 639 17.21 -23.61 9.47
C SER A 639 17.47 -22.26 8.77
N SER A 640 18.46 -21.50 9.22
CA SER A 640 18.85 -20.24 8.59
C SER A 640 19.35 -20.43 7.15
N VAL A 641 20.08 -21.50 6.89
CA VAL A 641 20.57 -21.87 5.54
C VAL A 641 19.41 -22.23 4.61
N GLU A 642 18.37 -22.93 5.10
CA GLU A 642 17.15 -23.22 4.33
C GLU A 642 16.39 -21.94 3.95
N GLN A 643 16.26 -21.00 4.88
CA GLN A 643 15.66 -19.70 4.61
C GLN A 643 16.47 -18.90 3.58
N GLN A 644 17.80 -18.87 3.70
CA GLN A 644 18.68 -18.23 2.73
C GLN A 644 18.57 -18.88 1.34
N GLN A 645 18.44 -20.20 1.25
CA GLN A 645 18.22 -20.91 -0.01
C GLN A 645 16.92 -20.47 -0.67
N SER A 646 15.82 -20.40 0.09
CA SER A 646 14.52 -19.93 -0.41
C SER A 646 14.59 -18.50 -0.91
N ALA A 647 15.19 -17.59 -0.14
CA ALA A 647 15.37 -16.20 -0.54
C ALA A 647 16.24 -16.05 -1.81
N THR A 648 17.30 -16.85 -1.94
CA THR A 648 18.18 -16.81 -3.11
C THR A 648 17.47 -17.32 -4.39
N VAL A 649 16.59 -18.32 -4.27
CA VAL A 649 15.75 -18.78 -5.38
C VAL A 649 14.77 -17.69 -5.81
N GLU A 650 14.17 -16.98 -4.85
CA GLU A 650 13.28 -15.87 -5.14
C GLU A 650 14.02 -14.69 -5.80
N ILE A 651 15.22 -14.35 -5.32
CA ILE A 651 16.10 -13.37 -5.97
C ILE A 651 16.36 -13.77 -7.42
N SER A 652 16.72 -15.03 -7.70
CA SER A 652 16.99 -15.52 -9.06
C SER A 652 15.77 -15.37 -9.96
N ARG A 653 14.55 -15.63 -9.45
CA ARG A 653 13.31 -15.44 -10.21
C ARG A 653 13.07 -13.97 -10.52
N ASN A 654 13.18 -13.09 -9.50
CA ASN A 654 12.97 -11.66 -9.66
C ASN A 654 13.97 -11.03 -10.64
N VAL A 655 15.20 -11.52 -10.64
CA VAL A 655 16.25 -11.13 -11.58
C VAL A 655 15.89 -11.51 -13.01
N GLN A 656 15.34 -12.71 -13.23
CA GLN A 656 14.88 -13.14 -14.57
C GLN A 656 13.71 -12.28 -15.06
N GLU A 657 12.75 -11.95 -14.19
CA GLU A 657 11.64 -11.06 -14.52
C GLU A 657 12.14 -9.63 -14.83
N ALA A 658 13.11 -9.13 -14.08
CA ALA A 658 13.72 -7.82 -14.34
C ALA A 658 14.48 -7.79 -15.68
N ALA A 659 15.19 -8.88 -16.05
CA ALA A 659 15.85 -9.00 -17.35
C ALA A 659 14.83 -8.92 -18.49
N GLN A 660 13.75 -9.70 -18.40
CA GLN A 660 12.67 -9.69 -19.39
C GLN A 660 12.04 -8.29 -19.52
N SER A 661 11.76 -7.64 -18.38
CA SER A 661 11.19 -6.27 -18.38
C SER A 661 12.13 -5.25 -19.03
N SER A 662 13.44 -5.38 -18.83
CA SER A 662 14.43 -4.51 -19.47
C SER A 662 14.46 -4.71 -20.99
N ASP A 663 14.35 -5.94 -21.47
CA ASP A 663 14.26 -6.25 -22.91
C ASP A 663 12.96 -5.71 -23.53
N GLU A 664 11.83 -5.83 -22.83
CA GLU A 664 10.53 -5.26 -23.26
C GLU A 664 10.60 -3.73 -23.35
N VAL A 665 11.25 -3.06 -22.39
CA VAL A 665 11.47 -1.61 -22.44
C VAL A 665 12.34 -1.23 -23.64
N ALA A 666 13.41 -1.97 -23.92
CA ALA A 666 14.27 -1.73 -25.08
C ALA A 666 13.51 -1.89 -26.40
N GLN A 667 12.63 -2.86 -26.51
CA GLN A 667 11.78 -3.07 -27.68
C GLN A 667 10.77 -1.94 -27.86
N ASN A 668 10.04 -1.57 -26.79
CA ASN A 668 9.06 -0.49 -26.82
C ASN A 668 9.70 0.86 -27.21
N ILE A 669 10.92 1.12 -26.74
CA ILE A 669 11.61 2.37 -27.05
C ILE A 669 12.11 2.42 -28.49
N ALA A 670 12.41 1.26 -29.09
CA ALA A 670 12.70 1.17 -30.53
C ALA A 670 11.45 1.53 -31.35
N GLU A 671 10.25 1.10 -30.92
CA GLU A 671 8.99 1.47 -31.58
C GLU A 671 8.71 2.98 -31.46
N VAL A 672 8.99 3.59 -30.28
CA VAL A 672 8.89 5.05 -30.09
C VAL A 672 9.82 5.78 -31.05
N THR A 673 11.02 5.28 -31.27
CA THR A 673 11.99 5.87 -32.22
C THR A 673 11.45 5.81 -33.65
N VAL A 674 10.83 4.71 -34.05
CA VAL A 674 10.19 4.58 -35.37
C VAL A 674 9.05 5.58 -35.51
N ALA A 675 8.16 5.66 -34.53
CA ALA A 675 7.03 6.59 -34.55
C ALA A 675 7.46 8.07 -34.56
N ALA A 676 8.53 8.40 -33.85
CA ALA A 676 9.11 9.75 -33.90
C ALA A 676 9.66 10.10 -35.25
N ASN A 677 10.37 9.16 -35.89
CA ASN A 677 10.90 9.34 -37.26
C ASN A 677 9.77 9.48 -38.30
N GLU A 678 8.70 8.70 -38.19
CA GLU A 678 7.52 8.84 -39.04
C GLU A 678 6.82 10.20 -38.83
N SER A 679 6.71 10.65 -37.57
CA SER A 679 6.16 11.97 -37.25
C SER A 679 6.99 13.11 -37.84
N SER A 680 8.32 13.02 -37.80
CA SER A 680 9.23 13.97 -38.42
C SER A 680 9.06 13.97 -39.95
N GLY A 681 8.93 12.79 -40.57
CA GLY A 681 8.66 12.65 -42.01
C GLY A 681 7.32 13.27 -42.40
N ALA A 682 6.27 13.03 -41.64
CA ALA A 682 4.95 13.64 -41.85
C ALA A 682 4.98 15.18 -41.68
N ALA A 683 5.69 15.69 -40.68
CA ALA A 683 5.92 17.11 -40.51
C ALA A 683 6.62 17.76 -41.69
N GLY A 684 7.63 17.07 -42.26
CA GLY A 684 8.31 17.52 -43.51
C GLY A 684 7.37 17.61 -44.69
N GLN A 685 6.41 16.67 -44.82
CA GLN A 685 5.37 16.73 -45.88
C GLN A 685 4.40 17.90 -45.66
N VAL A 686 3.96 18.15 -44.42
CA VAL A 686 3.12 19.30 -44.07
C VAL A 686 3.84 20.62 -44.36
N LEU A 687 5.13 20.71 -44.03
CA LEU A 687 5.95 21.89 -44.30
C LEU A 687 6.05 22.17 -45.83
N SER A 688 6.27 21.14 -46.64
CA SER A 688 6.31 21.25 -48.09
C SER A 688 4.98 21.70 -48.66
N ALA A 689 3.87 21.11 -48.20
CA ALA A 689 2.49 21.49 -48.63
C ALA A 689 2.12 22.92 -48.24
N ALA A 690 2.48 23.36 -47.03
CA ALA A 690 2.29 24.73 -46.58
C ALA A 690 3.06 25.75 -47.43
N GLY A 691 4.32 25.44 -47.75
CA GLY A 691 5.15 26.26 -48.63
C GLY A 691 4.58 26.35 -50.07
N GLU A 692 4.06 25.24 -50.60
CA GLU A 692 3.38 25.23 -51.88
C GLU A 692 2.09 26.04 -51.89
N LEU A 693 1.28 25.91 -50.83
CA LEU A 693 0.04 26.66 -50.65
C LEU A 693 0.29 28.18 -50.54
N ALA A 694 1.31 28.59 -49.79
CA ALA A 694 1.75 29.99 -49.74
C ALA A 694 2.18 30.52 -51.11
N SER A 695 2.96 29.77 -51.86
CA SER A 695 3.41 30.10 -53.23
C SER A 695 2.23 30.22 -54.22
N GLN A 696 1.27 29.28 -54.13
CA GLN A 696 0.08 29.29 -54.97
C GLN A 696 -0.81 30.51 -54.65
N SER A 697 -0.96 30.84 -53.37
CA SER A 697 -1.72 32.02 -52.92
C SER A 697 -1.13 33.34 -53.45
N ASP A 698 0.21 33.46 -53.45
CA ASP A 698 0.92 34.62 -53.96
C ASP A 698 0.78 34.75 -55.50
N LYS A 699 0.90 33.64 -56.20
CA LYS A 699 0.65 33.59 -57.65
C LYS A 699 -0.77 33.95 -58.03
N LEU A 700 -1.76 33.46 -57.25
CA LEU A 700 -3.15 33.76 -57.46
C LEU A 700 -3.44 35.27 -57.20
N LYS A 701 -2.84 35.83 -56.11
CA LYS A 701 -2.91 37.25 -55.80
C LYS A 701 -2.40 38.08 -56.99
N THR A 702 -1.22 37.78 -57.48
CA THR A 702 -0.60 38.46 -58.63
C THR A 702 -1.50 38.37 -59.87
N SER A 703 -2.10 37.21 -60.15
CA SER A 703 -2.99 37.00 -61.29
C SER A 703 -4.28 37.76 -61.17
N VAL A 704 -4.87 37.86 -59.96
CA VAL A 704 -6.07 38.63 -59.70
C VAL A 704 -5.78 40.13 -59.80
N ASP A 705 -4.67 40.62 -59.28
CA ASP A 705 -4.24 42.03 -59.41
C ASP A 705 -4.05 42.44 -60.86
N GLU A 706 -3.40 41.58 -61.69
CA GLU A 706 -3.23 41.82 -63.11
C GLU A 706 -4.57 41.81 -63.86
N PHE A 707 -5.44 40.83 -63.57
CA PHE A 707 -6.79 40.77 -64.15
C PHE A 707 -7.62 42.05 -63.82
N LEU A 708 -7.59 42.49 -62.59
CA LEU A 708 -8.33 43.70 -62.14
C LEU A 708 -7.76 44.97 -62.80
N ARG A 709 -6.43 45.01 -62.99
CA ARG A 709 -5.79 46.09 -63.72
C ARG A 709 -6.25 46.17 -65.18
N GLN A 710 -6.33 45.00 -65.86
CA GLN A 710 -6.78 44.89 -67.24
C GLN A 710 -8.26 45.29 -67.38
N VAL A 711 -9.14 44.85 -66.45
CA VAL A 711 -10.57 45.22 -66.46
C VAL A 711 -10.77 46.72 -66.23
N ARG A 712 -9.96 47.36 -65.37
CA ARG A 712 -10.02 48.80 -65.13
C ARG A 712 -9.50 49.64 -66.32
N SER A 713 -8.66 49.05 -67.19
CA SER A 713 -8.08 49.69 -68.34
C SER A 713 -8.93 49.50 -69.61
N ALA A 714 -9.85 48.55 -69.58
CA ALA A 714 -10.81 48.27 -70.68
C ALA A 714 -12.11 49.04 -70.52
#